data_a76e4ac2343b20845a8951c7d13523f4
#
_entry.id   a76e4ac2343b20845a8951c7d13523f4
#
_cell.length_a   1.000
_cell.length_b   1.000
_cell.length_c   1.000
_cell.angle_alpha   90.00
_cell.angle_beta   90.00
_cell.angle_gamma   90.00
#
_symmetry.space_group_name_H-M   'P 1'
#
loop_
_entity.id
_entity.type
_entity.pdbx_description
1 polymer ?
#
loop_
_entity_poly.entity_id
_entity_poly.type
_entity_poly.pdbx_seq_one_letter_code
_entity_poly.pdbx_strand_id
1 'polypeptide(L)'
;MTGRIRAGALALLALACSAWVFAARERDVPRYELTIRLDPNARRIEGEAILDLPADAKSIVLSRRFNIEAVALEGRAHAAKPTETGALQAIALPAGGGPRRMTVRWSGELAPLDATLDHRQVLGRMAPYASAEGSFLPAGAAWYPQVPEQLASYRLTLELPAGQRGLVPGRLIEETESSGGYRVRFEFAQPAEGIDLMAGPYRVQERALATRSGRSIALRTYFHPRVADLAPAYLDALAGYFDLYEGWIGEYPFDSFSVVSSPLPTGFGMPALTYLGENVLRLPFIRETSLGHEVLHNWWGNGVYPDYRRGNWSEGLTTFMADYAYRERRGEEPARAMRLSWLRDIAAITPGEDFPIRQFTSRSHGTSQIVGYNKVAMFFFMLRDTIGRDTFDVGVRAFYREHRFRTVGWTELRQAFERASGRNLEQLFAQWLERRGVPEVKLAGAAVVRHGDRHAVTVRIEQDGPPFKVTVPVRVSTDGGTVAHTVELSGASAQQTIALPGKARFVELDPEFRVLRRLAPEEAPPIMREVMIDPGAGYLVLDQDRQWQTSAQRLAAALLDTNPAPLRRGDPLPGNSLVIFGSHDEIDRWLVANALPSRPEELPTKGSAQAWVIGRVGMKPILVVSARDAQALAKLERPLPHYGRESYVVFEDARAGERGVWPAQPQRITVD
;
A
#
# COMPACT_ATOMS: atom_id res chain seq x y z
N MET A 1 56.07 18.36 25.39
CA MET A 1 55.34 17.07 25.63
C MET A 1 53.97 17.28 26.29
N THR A 2 53.20 18.28 25.94
CA THR A 2 51.93 18.61 26.62
C THR A 2 50.71 18.72 25.69
N GLY A 3 50.85 18.38 24.41
CA GLY A 3 49.75 18.51 23.43
C GLY A 3 49.02 17.17 23.06
N ARG A 4 49.55 16.00 23.41
CA ARG A 4 48.95 14.70 23.01
C ARG A 4 47.99 14.08 24.04
N ILE A 5 47.97 14.57 25.27
CA ILE A 5 47.13 14.01 26.36
C ILE A 5 45.70 14.63 26.31
N ARG A 6 45.52 15.84 25.76
CA ARG A 6 44.18 16.48 25.67
C ARG A 6 43.29 15.97 24.54
N ALA A 7 43.88 15.47 23.46
CA ALA A 7 43.09 14.92 22.34
C ALA A 7 42.51 13.53 22.66
N GLY A 8 43.20 12.70 23.45
CA GLY A 8 42.72 11.38 23.86
C GLY A 8 41.58 11.45 24.88
N ALA A 9 41.60 12.43 25.78
CA ALA A 9 40.53 12.61 26.79
C ALA A 9 39.23 13.12 26.19
N LEU A 10 39.28 13.99 25.16
CA LEU A 10 38.08 14.44 24.44
C LEU A 10 37.45 13.38 23.55
N ALA A 11 38.26 12.51 22.94
CA ALA A 11 37.74 11.38 22.15
C ALA A 11 37.11 10.28 23.03
N LEU A 12 37.66 10.03 24.21
CA LEU A 12 37.07 9.07 25.19
C LEU A 12 35.81 9.65 25.86
N LEU A 13 35.71 10.95 26.10
CA LEU A 13 34.49 11.61 26.59
C LEU A 13 33.39 11.60 25.52
N ALA A 14 33.73 11.83 24.24
CA ALA A 14 32.74 11.77 23.14
C ALA A 14 32.22 10.36 22.90
N LEU A 15 33.06 9.31 23.01
CA LEU A 15 32.67 7.91 22.95
C LEU A 15 31.87 7.46 24.18
N ALA A 16 32.22 7.93 25.38
CA ALA A 16 31.47 7.67 26.61
C ALA A 16 30.10 8.38 26.58
N CYS A 17 30.02 9.64 26.12
CA CYS A 17 28.75 10.34 25.93
C CYS A 17 27.86 9.67 24.87
N SER A 18 28.43 9.18 23.76
CA SER A 18 27.67 8.42 22.74
C SER A 18 27.14 7.10 23.30
N ALA A 19 27.94 6.36 24.03
CA ALA A 19 27.52 5.13 24.69
C ALA A 19 26.49 5.38 25.80
N TRP A 20 26.58 6.48 26.55
CA TRP A 20 25.60 6.88 27.55
C TRP A 20 24.29 7.33 26.93
N VAL A 21 24.31 8.04 25.82
CA VAL A 21 23.11 8.45 25.08
C VAL A 21 22.42 7.25 24.43
N PHE A 22 23.18 6.25 23.95
CA PHE A 22 22.61 4.96 23.48
C PHE A 22 22.03 4.14 24.63
N ALA A 23 22.74 4.01 25.74
CA ALA A 23 22.27 3.27 26.92
C ALA A 23 21.09 3.96 27.63
N ALA A 24 21.01 5.30 27.62
CA ALA A 24 19.86 6.04 28.13
C ALA A 24 18.62 5.87 27.25
N ARG A 25 18.77 5.85 25.90
CA ARG A 25 17.66 5.61 24.96
C ARG A 25 17.09 4.18 25.01
N GLU A 26 17.91 3.17 25.30
CA GLU A 26 17.41 1.79 25.51
C GLU A 26 16.53 1.64 26.75
N ARG A 27 16.62 2.53 27.74
CA ARG A 27 15.81 2.49 28.96
C ARG A 27 14.43 3.13 28.82
N ASP A 28 14.17 3.86 27.74
CA ASP A 28 12.92 4.60 27.52
C ASP A 28 11.88 3.83 26.69
N VAL A 29 12.20 2.62 26.23
CA VAL A 29 11.28 1.79 25.43
C VAL A 29 10.73 0.67 26.32
N PRO A 30 9.40 0.47 26.37
CA PRO A 30 8.80 -0.65 27.09
C PRO A 30 9.37 -2.00 26.65
N ARG A 31 9.60 -2.90 27.61
CA ARG A 31 10.00 -4.28 27.36
C ARG A 31 8.94 -5.22 27.87
N TYR A 32 8.53 -6.16 27.03
CA TYR A 32 7.51 -7.13 27.37
C TYR A 32 8.09 -8.56 27.39
N GLU A 33 7.83 -9.29 28.46
CA GLU A 33 8.04 -10.73 28.51
C GLU A 33 6.67 -11.39 28.64
N LEU A 34 6.28 -12.14 27.61
CA LEU A 34 4.94 -12.72 27.51
C LEU A 34 5.04 -14.26 27.49
N THR A 35 4.14 -14.89 28.23
CA THR A 35 3.85 -16.31 28.10
C THR A 35 2.39 -16.48 27.72
N ILE A 36 2.15 -17.08 26.56
CA ILE A 36 0.81 -17.22 25.96
C ILE A 36 0.51 -18.71 25.79
N ARG A 37 -0.65 -19.12 26.26
CA ARG A 37 -1.28 -20.41 25.93
C ARG A 37 -2.47 -20.15 25.04
N LEU A 38 -2.46 -20.73 23.86
CA LEU A 38 -3.56 -20.62 22.90
C LEU A 38 -4.08 -22.03 22.57
N ASP A 39 -5.35 -22.25 22.84
CA ASP A 39 -6.08 -23.43 22.37
C ASP A 39 -6.99 -23.03 21.20
N PRO A 40 -6.62 -23.28 19.95
CA PRO A 40 -7.40 -22.91 18.78
C PRO A 40 -8.74 -23.64 18.70
N ASN A 41 -8.86 -24.86 19.22
CA ASN A 41 -10.09 -25.65 19.19
C ASN A 41 -11.11 -25.11 20.20
N ALA A 42 -10.66 -24.86 21.43
CA ALA A 42 -11.47 -24.23 22.47
C ALA A 42 -11.63 -22.72 22.24
N ARG A 43 -10.88 -22.10 21.31
CA ARG A 43 -10.81 -20.67 21.04
C ARG A 43 -10.45 -19.88 22.31
N ARG A 44 -9.60 -20.43 23.14
CA ARG A 44 -9.24 -19.87 24.43
C ARG A 44 -7.79 -19.40 24.42
N ILE A 45 -7.59 -18.21 24.98
CA ILE A 45 -6.27 -17.65 25.23
C ILE A 45 -6.09 -17.40 26.73
N GLU A 46 -4.92 -17.73 27.25
CA GLU A 46 -4.43 -17.38 28.58
C GLU A 46 -3.07 -16.73 28.43
N GLY A 47 -2.82 -15.64 29.13
CA GLY A 47 -1.57 -14.91 29.03
C GLY A 47 -1.05 -14.40 30.37
N GLU A 48 0.26 -14.39 30.50
CA GLU A 48 0.98 -13.65 31.53
C GLU A 48 1.97 -12.71 30.84
N ALA A 49 1.95 -11.44 31.23
CA ALA A 49 2.88 -10.42 30.77
C ALA A 49 3.65 -9.83 31.95
N ILE A 50 4.97 -9.80 31.83
CA ILE A 50 5.83 -8.99 32.68
C ILE A 50 6.29 -7.81 31.82
N LEU A 51 5.93 -6.61 32.27
CA LEU A 51 6.12 -5.35 31.55
C LEU A 51 7.13 -4.49 32.30
N ASP A 52 8.30 -4.25 31.74
CA ASP A 52 9.21 -3.22 32.20
C ASP A 52 8.78 -1.90 31.52
N LEU A 53 8.22 -0.99 32.30
CA LEU A 53 7.57 0.22 31.83
C LEU A 53 8.47 1.44 32.05
N PRO A 54 8.57 2.36 31.09
CA PRO A 54 9.29 3.63 31.25
C PRO A 54 8.57 4.53 32.27
N ALA A 55 9.29 5.52 32.79
CA ALA A 55 8.80 6.40 33.84
C ALA A 55 7.58 7.27 33.42
N ASP A 56 7.46 7.57 32.14
CA ASP A 56 6.40 8.38 31.54
C ASP A 56 5.14 7.57 31.17
N ALA A 57 5.16 6.25 31.26
CA ALA A 57 3.99 5.41 31.00
C ALA A 57 2.86 5.74 32.00
N LYS A 58 1.70 6.12 31.49
CA LYS A 58 0.54 6.55 32.28
C LYS A 58 -0.48 5.44 32.52
N SER A 59 -0.57 4.51 31.59
CA SER A 59 -1.50 3.38 31.65
C SER A 59 -1.03 2.25 30.76
N ILE A 60 -1.56 1.06 30.98
CA ILE A 60 -1.58 -0.03 30.01
C ILE A 60 -3.00 -0.26 29.54
N VAL A 61 -3.17 -0.75 28.32
CA VAL A 61 -4.47 -1.08 27.72
C VAL A 61 -4.53 -2.54 27.32
N LEU A 62 -5.73 -3.09 27.37
CA LEU A 62 -6.09 -4.43 26.93
C LEU A 62 -7.51 -4.38 26.34
N SER A 63 -7.84 -5.24 25.38
CA SER A 63 -9.21 -5.33 24.86
C SER A 63 -10.17 -5.79 25.95
N ARG A 64 -11.37 -5.21 25.99
CA ARG A 64 -12.47 -5.60 26.91
C ARG A 64 -12.99 -7.02 26.70
N ARG A 65 -12.59 -7.67 25.59
CA ARG A 65 -12.89 -9.09 25.34
C ARG A 65 -12.20 -10.04 26.32
N PHE A 66 -11.14 -9.56 27.00
CA PHE A 66 -10.33 -10.37 27.89
C PHE A 66 -10.54 -9.98 29.33
N ASN A 67 -10.59 -10.98 30.21
CA ASN A 67 -10.65 -10.79 31.65
C ASN A 67 -9.27 -10.57 32.19
N ILE A 68 -9.08 -9.52 33.00
CA ILE A 68 -7.86 -9.32 33.78
C ILE A 68 -8.05 -10.09 35.09
N GLU A 69 -7.24 -11.15 35.28
CA GLU A 69 -7.33 -12.04 36.42
C GLU A 69 -6.51 -11.53 37.63
N ALA A 70 -5.34 -10.98 37.33
CA ALA A 70 -4.46 -10.44 38.36
C ALA A 70 -3.57 -9.34 37.79
N VAL A 71 -3.29 -8.36 38.64
CA VAL A 71 -2.33 -7.29 38.36
C VAL A 71 -1.43 -7.13 39.58
N ALA A 72 -0.12 -7.07 39.34
CA ALA A 72 0.86 -6.73 40.36
C ALA A 72 1.77 -5.62 39.86
N LEU A 73 2.08 -4.66 40.71
CA LEU A 73 3.05 -3.60 40.46
C LEU A 73 4.19 -3.72 41.47
N GLU A 74 5.43 -3.78 41.00
CA GLU A 74 6.62 -4.02 41.84
C GLU A 74 6.47 -5.25 42.75
N GLY A 75 5.88 -6.33 42.24
CA GLY A 75 5.64 -7.59 42.97
C GLY A 75 4.49 -7.52 44.00
N ARG A 76 3.78 -6.40 44.16
CA ARG A 76 2.64 -6.23 45.07
C ARG A 76 1.34 -6.21 44.28
N ALA A 77 0.31 -6.88 44.79
CA ALA A 77 -1.02 -6.84 44.21
C ALA A 77 -1.49 -5.39 44.01
N HIS A 78 -1.93 -5.08 42.79
CA HIS A 78 -2.40 -3.75 42.43
C HIS A 78 -3.90 -3.78 42.21
N ALA A 79 -4.64 -3.12 43.08
CA ALA A 79 -6.12 -3.13 43.13
C ALA A 79 -6.77 -2.08 42.23
N ALA A 80 -6.05 -1.55 41.22
CA ALA A 80 -6.66 -0.57 40.32
C ALA A 80 -7.78 -1.22 39.49
N LYS A 81 -8.97 -0.64 39.56
CA LYS A 81 -10.08 -1.04 38.69
C LYS A 81 -9.80 -0.54 37.26
N PRO A 82 -9.90 -1.40 36.25
CA PRO A 82 -9.78 -0.96 34.87
C PRO A 82 -10.84 0.10 34.54
N THR A 83 -10.44 1.13 33.81
CA THR A 83 -11.35 2.12 33.24
C THR A 83 -11.68 1.72 31.81
N GLU A 84 -12.95 1.62 31.46
CA GLU A 84 -13.39 1.23 30.14
C GLU A 84 -13.50 2.44 29.20
N THR A 85 -12.93 2.32 28.01
CA THR A 85 -13.01 3.33 26.94
C THR A 85 -13.20 2.62 25.60
N GLY A 86 -14.43 2.67 25.07
CA GLY A 86 -14.77 1.98 23.83
C GLY A 86 -14.55 0.46 23.93
N ALA A 87 -13.72 -0.09 23.03
CA ALA A 87 -13.38 -1.51 23.00
C ALA A 87 -12.22 -1.89 23.95
N LEU A 88 -11.62 -0.92 24.63
CA LEU A 88 -10.45 -1.09 25.50
C LEU A 88 -10.81 -0.93 26.97
N GLN A 89 -10.02 -1.59 27.81
CA GLN A 89 -9.94 -1.34 29.25
C GLN A 89 -8.51 -0.89 29.58
N ALA A 90 -8.39 0.13 30.43
CA ALA A 90 -7.12 0.74 30.79
C ALA A 90 -6.86 0.59 32.29
N ILE A 91 -5.66 0.17 32.66
CA ILE A 91 -5.15 0.19 34.02
C ILE A 91 -4.26 1.42 34.17
N ALA A 92 -4.69 2.36 35.00
CA ALA A 92 -3.89 3.55 35.28
C ALA A 92 -2.68 3.19 36.15
N LEU A 93 -1.55 3.80 35.81
CA LEU A 93 -0.33 3.68 36.59
C LEU A 93 -0.20 4.85 37.58
N PRO A 94 0.28 4.61 38.80
CA PRO A 94 0.52 5.69 39.76
C PRO A 94 1.46 6.75 39.18
N ALA A 95 1.23 8.02 39.48
CA ALA A 95 2.15 9.08 39.12
C ALA A 95 3.47 8.94 39.88
N GLY A 96 4.59 9.11 39.24
CA GLY A 96 5.91 9.26 39.86
C GLY A 96 6.94 8.19 39.58
N GLY A 97 8.14 8.58 39.62
CA GLY A 97 9.33 8.09 40.25
C GLY A 97 10.25 7.14 39.51
N GLY A 98 10.12 6.81 38.28
CA GLY A 98 11.09 5.97 37.59
C GLY A 98 10.50 4.76 36.85
N PRO A 99 11.34 3.93 36.23
CA PRO A 99 10.89 2.70 35.55
C PRO A 99 10.19 1.76 36.53
N ARG A 100 9.18 1.06 36.06
CA ARG A 100 8.32 0.20 36.90
C ARG A 100 8.15 -1.16 36.27
N ARG A 101 8.04 -2.20 37.08
CA ARG A 101 7.75 -3.56 36.66
C ARG A 101 6.33 -3.95 37.01
N MET A 102 5.56 -4.34 35.99
CA MET A 102 4.17 -4.73 36.17
C MET A 102 3.96 -6.15 35.63
N THR A 103 3.20 -6.96 36.39
CA THR A 103 2.77 -8.27 35.92
C THR A 103 1.25 -8.26 35.76
N VAL A 104 0.79 -8.76 34.61
CA VAL A 104 -0.64 -8.87 34.31
C VAL A 104 -0.95 -10.28 33.86
N ARG A 105 -1.97 -10.92 34.46
CA ARG A 105 -2.54 -12.17 33.97
C ARG A 105 -3.93 -11.92 33.42
N TRP A 106 -4.20 -12.49 32.25
CA TRP A 106 -5.50 -12.35 31.59
C TRP A 106 -5.86 -13.63 30.85
N SER A 107 -7.17 -13.77 30.58
CA SER A 107 -7.70 -14.85 29.74
C SER A 107 -8.94 -14.38 28.98
N GLY A 108 -9.35 -15.16 27.98
CA GLY A 108 -10.58 -14.89 27.26
C GLY A 108 -10.87 -15.85 26.13
N GLU A 109 -12.02 -15.65 25.50
CA GLU A 109 -12.47 -16.40 24.34
C GLU A 109 -12.27 -15.58 23.06
N LEU A 110 -11.79 -16.24 22.00
CA LEU A 110 -11.59 -15.66 20.68
C LEU A 110 -12.79 -15.95 19.77
N ALA A 111 -13.01 -15.09 18.79
CA ALA A 111 -14.03 -15.34 17.78
C ALA A 111 -13.67 -16.59 16.92
N PRO A 112 -14.65 -17.30 16.37
CA PRO A 112 -14.38 -18.33 15.39
C PRO A 112 -13.86 -17.72 14.08
N LEU A 113 -13.17 -18.54 13.28
CA LEU A 113 -12.82 -18.21 11.91
C LEU A 113 -14.08 -18.04 11.07
N ASP A 114 -14.25 -16.87 10.45
CA ASP A 114 -15.31 -16.62 9.47
C ASP A 114 -14.73 -16.72 8.04
N ALA A 115 -14.82 -17.92 7.46
CA ALA A 115 -14.30 -18.18 6.12
C ALA A 115 -15.11 -17.51 4.99
N THR A 116 -16.20 -16.80 5.30
CA THR A 116 -17.03 -16.08 4.32
C THR A 116 -16.51 -14.70 4.00
N LEU A 117 -15.59 -14.17 4.83
CA LEU A 117 -15.04 -12.83 4.66
C LEU A 117 -14.24 -12.70 3.35
N ASP A 118 -14.51 -11.63 2.62
CA ASP A 118 -13.69 -11.22 1.48
C ASP A 118 -12.46 -10.40 1.93
N HIS A 119 -11.59 -10.08 0.99
CA HIS A 119 -10.36 -9.33 1.27
C HIS A 119 -10.60 -7.95 1.92
N ARG A 120 -11.61 -7.20 1.47
CA ARG A 120 -11.94 -5.88 2.03
C ARG A 120 -12.45 -6.00 3.47
N GLN A 121 -13.30 -6.99 3.71
CA GLN A 121 -13.87 -7.25 5.03
C GLN A 121 -12.80 -7.71 6.03
N VAL A 122 -11.85 -8.54 5.59
CA VAL A 122 -10.71 -8.95 6.43
C VAL A 122 -9.86 -7.73 6.81
N LEU A 123 -9.50 -6.88 5.86
CA LEU A 123 -8.75 -5.65 6.11
C LEU A 123 -9.49 -4.68 7.04
N GLY A 124 -10.82 -4.55 6.89
CA GLY A 124 -11.62 -3.62 7.68
C GLY A 124 -11.93 -4.09 9.09
N ARG A 125 -11.95 -5.39 9.35
CA ARG A 125 -12.36 -5.94 10.65
C ARG A 125 -11.24 -6.22 11.62
N MET A 126 -10.04 -6.60 11.17
CA MET A 126 -8.82 -6.85 11.96
C MET A 126 -9.09 -7.40 13.39
N ALA A 127 -10.07 -8.30 13.51
CA ALA A 127 -10.50 -8.86 14.79
C ALA A 127 -9.73 -10.16 15.09
N PRO A 128 -9.33 -10.41 16.34
CA PRO A 128 -8.67 -11.66 16.70
C PRO A 128 -9.63 -12.84 16.58
N TYR A 129 -9.14 -13.94 15.98
CA TYR A 129 -9.88 -15.18 15.83
C TYR A 129 -8.99 -16.41 16.09
N ALA A 130 -9.60 -17.53 16.42
CA ALA A 130 -8.92 -18.80 16.54
C ALA A 130 -9.77 -19.95 15.99
N SER A 131 -9.10 -20.90 15.32
CA SER A 131 -9.66 -22.18 14.89
C SER A 131 -8.54 -23.21 14.63
N ALA A 132 -8.91 -24.48 14.50
CA ALA A 132 -7.99 -25.55 14.11
C ALA A 132 -7.33 -25.30 12.73
N GLU A 133 -8.01 -24.56 11.83
CA GLU A 133 -7.51 -24.22 10.50
C GLU A 133 -6.54 -23.03 10.50
N GLY A 134 -6.60 -22.19 11.52
CA GLY A 134 -5.71 -21.06 11.68
C GLY A 134 -6.22 -20.05 12.68
N SER A 135 -5.30 -19.35 13.31
CA SER A 135 -5.57 -18.30 14.28
C SER A 135 -4.75 -17.06 13.93
N PHE A 136 -5.34 -15.88 14.17
CA PHE A 136 -4.68 -14.61 13.99
C PHE A 136 -5.11 -13.62 15.05
N LEU A 137 -4.15 -13.08 15.78
CA LEU A 137 -4.34 -12.05 16.79
C LEU A 137 -3.55 -10.81 16.39
N PRO A 138 -4.17 -9.85 15.69
CA PRO A 138 -3.48 -8.65 15.23
C PRO A 138 -3.12 -7.72 16.40
N ALA A 139 -1.95 -7.08 16.34
CA ALA A 139 -1.44 -6.15 17.34
C ALA A 139 -2.47 -5.05 17.69
N GLY A 140 -3.13 -4.50 16.68
CA GLY A 140 -4.14 -3.44 16.83
C GLY A 140 -5.40 -3.85 17.61
N ALA A 141 -5.63 -5.15 17.82
CA ALA A 141 -6.76 -5.64 18.61
C ALA A 141 -6.50 -5.61 20.13
N ALA A 142 -5.34 -5.15 20.58
CA ALA A 142 -4.93 -5.07 21.98
C ALA A 142 -5.20 -6.40 22.73
N TRP A 143 -4.76 -7.51 22.12
CA TRP A 143 -4.99 -8.85 22.68
C TRP A 143 -4.06 -9.21 23.86
N TYR A 144 -3.05 -8.38 24.12
CA TYR A 144 -2.14 -8.44 25.25
C TYR A 144 -2.02 -7.06 25.90
N PRO A 145 -1.60 -6.97 27.19
CA PRO A 145 -1.41 -5.67 27.86
C PRO A 145 -0.25 -4.90 27.21
N GLN A 146 -0.52 -3.65 26.81
CA GLN A 146 0.47 -2.81 26.11
C GLN A 146 0.36 -1.35 26.53
N VAL A 147 1.47 -0.61 26.42
CA VAL A 147 1.47 0.85 26.59
C VAL A 147 0.94 1.47 25.30
N PRO A 148 -0.10 2.34 25.36
CA PRO A 148 -0.68 2.96 24.16
C PRO A 148 0.34 3.80 23.41
N GLU A 149 0.31 3.72 22.08
CA GLU A 149 1.08 4.58 21.17
C GLU A 149 2.61 4.57 21.38
N GLN A 150 3.16 3.55 22.04
CA GLN A 150 4.60 3.39 22.22
C GLN A 150 5.09 2.13 21.52
N LEU A 151 6.26 2.25 20.90
CA LEU A 151 7.01 1.10 20.39
C LEU A 151 7.54 0.30 21.58
N ALA A 152 7.58 -1.04 21.46
CA ALA A 152 8.08 -1.92 22.50
C ALA A 152 8.99 -3.02 21.93
N SER A 153 9.98 -3.46 22.71
CA SER A 153 10.69 -4.70 22.46
C SER A 153 10.04 -5.84 23.25
N TYR A 154 10.22 -7.10 22.80
CA TYR A 154 9.57 -8.19 23.50
C TYR A 154 10.32 -9.53 23.39
N ARG A 155 10.04 -10.41 24.36
CA ARG A 155 10.20 -11.85 24.28
C ARG A 155 8.84 -12.49 24.48
N LEU A 156 8.50 -13.47 23.64
CA LEU A 156 7.24 -14.17 23.74
C LEU A 156 7.44 -15.67 23.68
N THR A 157 6.93 -16.37 24.68
CA THR A 157 6.79 -17.83 24.70
C THR A 157 5.34 -18.17 24.34
N LEU A 158 5.15 -18.99 23.31
CA LEU A 158 3.85 -19.47 22.85
C LEU A 158 3.75 -20.98 23.07
N GLU A 159 2.64 -21.40 23.70
CA GLU A 159 2.29 -22.80 23.92
C GLU A 159 1.01 -23.13 23.15
N LEU A 160 1.03 -24.20 22.37
CA LEU A 160 -0.06 -24.66 21.52
C LEU A 160 -0.27 -26.17 21.68
N PRO A 161 -1.46 -26.70 21.41
CA PRO A 161 -1.68 -28.14 21.34
C PRO A 161 -0.87 -28.79 20.21
N ALA A 162 -0.67 -30.09 20.31
CA ALA A 162 0.04 -30.89 19.29
C ALA A 162 -0.63 -30.73 17.91
N GLY A 163 0.20 -30.69 16.85
CA GLY A 163 -0.23 -30.50 15.47
C GLY A 163 -0.51 -29.04 15.07
N GLN A 164 -0.38 -28.09 16.00
CA GLN A 164 -0.38 -26.66 15.75
C GLN A 164 1.03 -26.10 15.88
N ARG A 165 1.38 -25.16 15.03
CA ARG A 165 2.61 -24.36 15.12
C ARG A 165 2.25 -22.88 15.11
N GLY A 166 3.01 -22.07 15.81
CA GLY A 166 2.71 -20.64 15.88
C GLY A 166 3.96 -19.80 15.85
N LEU A 167 3.77 -18.53 15.52
CA LEU A 167 4.84 -17.55 15.45
C LEU A 167 4.34 -16.15 15.77
N VAL A 168 5.28 -15.31 16.14
CA VAL A 168 5.20 -13.85 16.15
C VAL A 168 6.39 -13.30 15.36
N PRO A 169 6.37 -12.03 14.90
CA PRO A 169 7.56 -11.40 14.36
C PRO A 169 8.76 -11.53 15.30
N GLY A 170 9.95 -11.77 14.75
CA GLY A 170 11.17 -11.83 15.55
C GLY A 170 12.05 -13.03 15.28
N ARG A 171 13.15 -13.07 16.02
CA ARG A 171 14.13 -14.16 15.97
C ARG A 171 13.64 -15.35 16.79
N LEU A 172 13.57 -16.53 16.17
CA LEU A 172 13.32 -17.78 16.88
C LEU A 172 14.48 -18.10 17.82
N ILE A 173 14.18 -18.26 19.10
CA ILE A 173 15.17 -18.56 20.15
C ILE A 173 15.18 -20.05 20.49
N GLU A 174 13.98 -20.61 20.67
CA GLU A 174 13.80 -21.98 21.11
C GLU A 174 12.50 -22.54 20.51
N GLU A 175 12.52 -23.77 20.08
CA GLU A 175 11.35 -24.49 19.55
C GLU A 175 11.37 -25.93 20.04
N THR A 176 10.28 -26.41 20.60
CA THR A 176 10.13 -27.79 21.08
C THR A 176 8.75 -28.29 20.64
N GLU A 177 8.75 -29.46 20.01
CA GLU A 177 7.52 -30.18 19.63
C GLU A 177 7.51 -31.56 20.25
N SER A 178 6.40 -31.96 20.86
CA SER A 178 6.20 -33.24 21.50
C SER A 178 4.78 -33.74 21.30
N SER A 179 4.48 -34.97 21.71
CA SER A 179 3.10 -35.47 21.74
C SER A 179 2.19 -34.71 22.69
N GLY A 180 2.74 -33.95 23.64
CA GLY A 180 2.01 -33.11 24.59
C GLY A 180 1.72 -31.70 24.11
N GLY A 181 2.35 -31.26 23.03
CA GLY A 181 2.13 -29.91 22.48
C GLY A 181 3.35 -29.32 21.82
N TYR A 182 3.19 -28.09 21.42
CA TYR A 182 4.22 -27.26 20.78
C TYR A 182 4.53 -26.06 21.66
N ARG A 183 5.82 -25.79 21.87
CA ARG A 183 6.28 -24.61 22.61
C ARG A 183 7.38 -23.92 21.83
N VAL A 184 7.24 -22.60 21.67
CA VAL A 184 8.20 -21.79 20.93
C VAL A 184 8.45 -20.48 21.64
N ARG A 185 9.68 -19.96 21.53
CA ARG A 185 10.08 -18.65 22.05
C ARG A 185 10.67 -17.79 20.95
N PHE A 186 10.14 -16.59 20.83
CA PHE A 186 10.64 -15.54 19.94
C PHE A 186 11.17 -14.35 20.74
N GLU A 187 12.13 -13.65 20.14
CA GLU A 187 12.64 -12.37 20.62
C GLU A 187 12.60 -11.32 19.52
N PHE A 188 12.06 -10.15 19.83
CA PHE A 188 12.13 -8.97 18.98
C PHE A 188 12.80 -7.84 19.76
N ALA A 189 14.10 -7.64 19.52
CA ALA A 189 14.93 -6.74 20.30
C ALA A 189 14.77 -5.27 19.89
N GLN A 190 14.31 -5.01 18.66
CA GLN A 190 14.07 -3.66 18.14
C GLN A 190 12.72 -3.13 18.61
N PRO A 191 12.53 -1.81 18.69
CA PRO A 191 11.21 -1.24 18.95
C PRO A 191 10.21 -1.64 17.86
N ALA A 192 9.05 -2.20 18.22
CA ALA A 192 7.98 -2.62 17.31
C ALA A 192 6.65 -1.93 17.69
N GLU A 193 5.80 -1.69 16.68
CA GLU A 193 4.48 -1.06 16.90
C GLU A 193 3.50 -2.00 17.61
N GLY A 194 3.80 -3.31 17.65
CA GLY A 194 2.96 -4.29 18.33
C GLY A 194 3.37 -5.72 18.00
N ILE A 195 2.57 -6.67 18.50
CA ILE A 195 2.82 -8.11 18.36
C ILE A 195 1.63 -8.73 17.63
N ASP A 196 1.86 -9.18 16.42
CA ASP A 196 0.93 -10.01 15.66
C ASP A 196 1.25 -11.48 15.92
N LEU A 197 0.25 -12.30 16.27
CA LEU A 197 0.40 -13.72 16.53
C LEU A 197 -0.39 -14.53 15.53
N MET A 198 0.27 -15.48 14.86
CA MET A 198 -0.35 -16.45 13.99
C MET A 198 -0.12 -17.87 14.52
N ALA A 199 -1.12 -18.73 14.39
CA ALA A 199 -1.01 -20.15 14.65
C ALA A 199 -1.84 -20.95 13.66
N GLY A 200 -1.40 -22.17 13.36
CA GLY A 200 -2.11 -23.05 12.41
C GLY A 200 -1.39 -24.40 12.26
N PRO A 201 -1.97 -25.32 11.46
CA PRO A 201 -1.37 -26.62 11.17
C PRO A 201 -0.24 -26.49 10.12
N TYR A 202 0.70 -25.58 10.38
CA TYR A 202 1.74 -25.22 9.42
C TYR A 202 2.76 -26.31 9.19
N ARG A 203 3.16 -26.45 7.92
CA ARG A 203 4.42 -27.08 7.50
C ARG A 203 5.46 -25.98 7.34
N VAL A 204 6.58 -26.12 8.06
CA VAL A 204 7.66 -25.14 8.06
C VAL A 204 8.77 -25.62 7.17
N GLN A 205 9.24 -24.72 6.29
CA GLN A 205 10.51 -24.90 5.57
C GLN A 205 11.40 -23.70 5.88
N GLU A 206 12.68 -23.98 6.06
CA GLU A 206 13.69 -22.96 6.41
C GLU A 206 14.86 -23.02 5.43
N ARG A 207 15.43 -21.84 5.18
CA ARG A 207 16.69 -21.67 4.44
C ARG A 207 17.52 -20.57 5.09
N ALA A 208 18.78 -20.79 5.32
CA ALA A 208 19.73 -19.74 5.67
C ALA A 208 20.10 -18.95 4.42
N LEU A 209 20.08 -17.63 4.51
CA LEU A 209 20.52 -16.71 3.46
C LEU A 209 21.72 -15.90 3.96
N ALA A 210 22.85 -16.01 3.27
CA ALA A 210 23.98 -15.10 3.46
C ALA A 210 23.63 -13.75 2.78
N THR A 211 23.61 -12.68 3.55
CA THR A 211 23.33 -11.34 3.08
C THR A 211 24.59 -10.67 2.52
N ARG A 212 24.42 -9.55 1.79
CA ARG A 212 25.56 -8.75 1.28
C ARG A 212 26.43 -8.20 2.39
N SER A 213 25.88 -7.95 3.56
CA SER A 213 26.63 -7.51 4.74
C SER A 213 27.45 -8.63 5.42
N GLY A 214 27.33 -9.86 4.94
CA GLY A 214 28.00 -11.05 5.51
C GLY A 214 27.25 -11.67 6.70
N ARG A 215 26.08 -11.15 7.08
CA ARG A 215 25.20 -11.77 8.09
C ARG A 215 24.48 -12.97 7.48
N SER A 216 24.11 -13.92 8.32
CA SER A 216 23.16 -14.98 7.96
C SER A 216 21.79 -14.66 8.54
N ILE A 217 20.75 -14.65 7.70
CA ILE A 217 19.36 -14.52 8.12
C ILE A 217 18.61 -15.81 7.84
N ALA A 218 17.62 -16.14 8.69
CA ALA A 218 16.77 -17.30 8.51
C ALA A 218 15.53 -16.90 7.69
N LEU A 219 15.38 -17.48 6.51
CA LEU A 219 14.15 -17.38 5.70
C LEU A 219 13.25 -18.57 6.03
N ARG A 220 11.98 -18.32 6.35
CA ARG A 220 11.02 -19.37 6.69
C ARG A 220 9.73 -19.23 5.93
N THR A 221 9.08 -20.36 5.64
CA THR A 221 7.68 -20.42 5.25
C THR A 221 6.88 -21.20 6.28
N TYR A 222 5.78 -20.65 6.75
CA TYR A 222 4.78 -21.30 7.58
C TYR A 222 3.52 -21.50 6.74
N PHE A 223 3.47 -22.61 6.02
CA PHE A 223 2.42 -22.85 5.04
C PHE A 223 1.46 -23.95 5.49
N HIS A 224 0.17 -23.71 5.33
CA HIS A 224 -0.83 -24.76 5.45
C HIS A 224 -0.51 -25.92 4.50
N PRO A 225 -0.86 -27.17 4.83
CA PRO A 225 -0.56 -28.34 3.99
C PRO A 225 -0.96 -28.18 2.53
N ARG A 226 -2.08 -27.48 2.27
CA ARG A 226 -2.64 -27.25 0.93
C ARG A 226 -1.76 -26.39 0.00
N VAL A 227 -0.83 -25.61 0.55
CA VAL A 227 0.06 -24.71 -0.19
C VAL A 227 1.55 -24.92 0.15
N ALA A 228 1.88 -25.97 0.88
CA ALA A 228 3.24 -26.25 1.33
C ALA A 228 4.21 -26.55 0.17
N ASP A 229 3.70 -27.02 -0.95
CA ASP A 229 4.43 -27.25 -2.20
C ASP A 229 5.00 -25.96 -2.82
N LEU A 230 4.47 -24.79 -2.47
CA LEU A 230 4.92 -23.48 -2.95
C LEU A 230 6.17 -22.97 -2.20
N ALA A 231 6.52 -23.55 -1.04
CA ALA A 231 7.55 -23.03 -0.15
C ALA A 231 8.94 -22.85 -0.83
N PRO A 232 9.47 -23.80 -1.61
CA PRO A 232 10.78 -23.63 -2.25
C PRO A 232 10.80 -22.40 -3.18
N ALA A 233 9.74 -22.20 -3.97
CA ALA A 233 9.66 -21.09 -4.92
C ALA A 233 9.55 -19.72 -4.22
N TYR A 234 8.91 -19.65 -3.04
CA TYR A 234 8.88 -18.44 -2.22
C TYR A 234 10.24 -18.15 -1.59
N LEU A 235 10.94 -19.17 -1.08
CA LEU A 235 12.30 -19.02 -0.53
C LEU A 235 13.31 -18.57 -1.59
N ASP A 236 13.18 -19.06 -2.83
CA ASP A 236 13.99 -18.60 -3.97
C ASP A 236 13.74 -17.14 -4.31
N ALA A 237 12.47 -16.72 -4.39
CA ALA A 237 12.10 -15.35 -4.69
C ALA A 237 12.60 -14.38 -3.61
N LEU A 238 12.48 -14.74 -2.33
CA LEU A 238 12.98 -13.95 -1.21
C LEU A 238 14.48 -13.66 -1.34
N ALA A 239 15.30 -14.66 -1.65
CA ALA A 239 16.75 -14.48 -1.78
C ALA A 239 17.07 -13.37 -2.81
N GLY A 240 16.37 -13.33 -3.93
CA GLY A 240 16.53 -12.29 -4.95
C GLY A 240 16.13 -10.89 -4.45
N TYR A 241 15.06 -10.77 -3.68
CA TYR A 241 14.62 -9.48 -3.15
C TYR A 241 15.57 -8.93 -2.07
N PHE A 242 16.08 -9.80 -1.20
CA PHE A 242 17.08 -9.39 -0.20
C PHE A 242 18.36 -8.89 -0.85
N ASP A 243 18.89 -9.60 -1.85
CA ASP A 243 20.07 -9.18 -2.60
C ASP A 243 19.85 -7.82 -3.25
N LEU A 244 18.67 -7.63 -3.87
CA LEU A 244 18.29 -6.38 -4.50
C LEU A 244 18.28 -5.21 -3.53
N TYR A 245 17.56 -5.32 -2.42
CA TYR A 245 17.33 -4.20 -1.50
C TYR A 245 18.53 -3.90 -0.62
N GLU A 246 19.27 -4.91 -0.19
CA GLU A 246 20.54 -4.66 0.50
C GLU A 246 21.55 -3.93 -0.40
N GLY A 247 21.62 -4.29 -1.68
CA GLY A 247 22.46 -3.60 -2.65
C GLY A 247 22.04 -2.16 -2.93
N TRP A 248 20.76 -1.88 -2.82
CA TRP A 248 20.22 -0.55 -3.12
C TRP A 248 20.15 0.39 -1.93
N ILE A 249 19.71 -0.12 -0.77
CA ILE A 249 19.38 0.69 0.43
C ILE A 249 20.42 0.50 1.54
N GLY A 250 20.77 -0.75 1.82
CA GLY A 250 21.67 -1.15 2.91
C GLY A 250 21.17 -2.37 3.66
N GLU A 251 21.88 -2.74 4.70
CA GLU A 251 21.68 -3.97 5.47
C GLU A 251 20.23 -4.19 5.90
N TYR A 252 19.73 -5.42 5.73
CA TYR A 252 18.42 -5.85 6.25
C TYR A 252 18.34 -5.67 7.77
N PRO A 253 17.27 -5.06 8.31
CA PRO A 253 17.27 -4.64 9.71
C PRO A 253 17.05 -5.77 10.73
N PHE A 254 16.58 -6.96 10.32
CA PHE A 254 16.18 -8.04 11.21
C PHE A 254 17.06 -9.31 11.03
N ASP A 255 16.83 -10.33 11.84
CA ASP A 255 17.63 -11.58 11.83
C ASP A 255 16.93 -12.72 11.06
N SER A 256 15.66 -12.53 10.70
CA SER A 256 14.85 -13.52 9.99
C SER A 256 13.77 -12.86 9.16
N PHE A 257 13.21 -13.60 8.19
CA PHE A 257 12.00 -13.22 7.49
C PHE A 257 11.11 -14.43 7.25
N SER A 258 9.80 -14.28 7.47
CA SER A 258 8.84 -15.37 7.31
C SER A 258 7.73 -15.02 6.33
N VAL A 259 7.33 -16.00 5.50
CA VAL A 259 6.08 -15.94 4.74
C VAL A 259 5.10 -16.90 5.39
N VAL A 260 3.95 -16.40 5.77
CA VAL A 260 2.93 -17.17 6.49
C VAL A 260 1.64 -17.24 5.69
N SER A 261 1.06 -18.42 5.55
CA SER A 261 -0.22 -18.57 4.89
C SER A 261 -1.39 -18.31 5.84
N SER A 262 -2.43 -17.69 5.32
CA SER A 262 -3.69 -17.40 6.01
C SER A 262 -4.84 -18.19 5.42
N PRO A 263 -5.77 -18.75 6.22
CA PRO A 263 -7.00 -19.31 5.69
C PRO A 263 -7.94 -18.26 5.10
N LEU A 264 -7.78 -16.98 5.47
CA LEU A 264 -8.55 -15.86 4.94
C LEU A 264 -7.80 -15.14 3.80
N PRO A 265 -8.54 -14.55 2.84
CA PRO A 265 -7.94 -13.77 1.76
C PRO A 265 -7.35 -12.46 2.31
N THR A 266 -6.05 -12.42 2.54
CA THR A 266 -5.36 -11.27 3.11
C THR A 266 -3.97 -11.07 2.52
N GLY A 267 -3.39 -9.89 2.78
CA GLY A 267 -2.00 -9.54 2.50
C GLY A 267 -1.56 -8.47 3.49
N PHE A 268 -0.70 -8.84 4.46
CA PHE A 268 -0.16 -7.93 5.46
C PHE A 268 1.36 -8.03 5.51
N GLY A 269 2.03 -6.88 5.41
CA GLY A 269 3.45 -6.73 5.73
C GLY A 269 3.61 -6.37 7.20
N MET A 270 4.39 -7.16 7.92
CA MET A 270 4.72 -7.00 9.33
C MET A 270 6.23 -7.00 9.51
N PRO A 271 6.77 -6.52 10.64
CA PRO A 271 8.21 -6.60 10.88
C PRO A 271 8.71 -8.04 10.74
N ALA A 272 9.68 -8.25 9.83
CA ALA A 272 10.27 -9.57 9.54
C ALA A 272 9.28 -10.66 9.08
N LEU A 273 8.10 -10.28 8.56
CA LEU A 273 7.07 -11.24 8.20
C LEU A 273 6.09 -10.69 7.16
N THR A 274 5.55 -11.56 6.29
CA THR A 274 4.33 -11.28 5.51
C THR A 274 3.31 -12.40 5.68
N TYR A 275 2.02 -12.02 5.87
CA TYR A 275 0.89 -12.92 6.09
C TYR A 275 -0.05 -12.86 4.89
N LEU A 276 -0.11 -13.92 4.09
CA LEU A 276 -0.78 -13.97 2.79
C LEU A 276 -1.84 -15.07 2.75
N GLY A 277 -3.01 -14.78 2.20
CA GLY A 277 -4.06 -15.76 1.98
C GLY A 277 -3.61 -16.92 1.10
N GLU A 278 -4.04 -18.17 1.40
CA GLU A 278 -3.69 -19.36 0.62
C GLU A 278 -4.03 -19.20 -0.88
N ASN A 279 -5.17 -18.57 -1.18
CA ASN A 279 -5.58 -18.31 -2.57
C ASN A 279 -4.68 -17.27 -3.24
N VAL A 280 -4.15 -16.30 -2.48
CA VAL A 280 -3.22 -15.28 -2.96
C VAL A 280 -1.87 -15.90 -3.26
N LEU A 281 -1.35 -16.77 -2.38
CA LEU A 281 -0.07 -17.47 -2.56
C LEU A 281 -0.01 -18.30 -3.86
N ARG A 282 -1.15 -18.81 -4.35
CA ARG A 282 -1.23 -19.58 -5.61
C ARG A 282 -1.12 -18.74 -6.88
N LEU A 283 -1.28 -17.42 -6.77
CA LEU A 283 -1.20 -16.53 -7.93
C LEU A 283 0.27 -16.31 -8.33
N PRO A 284 0.68 -16.67 -9.55
CA PRO A 284 2.10 -16.68 -9.93
C PRO A 284 2.74 -15.30 -9.84
N PHE A 285 1.99 -14.24 -10.13
CA PHE A 285 2.50 -12.87 -10.11
C PHE A 285 2.79 -12.35 -8.70
N ILE A 286 2.27 -12.97 -7.64
CA ILE A 286 2.52 -12.54 -6.25
C ILE A 286 4.03 -12.64 -5.92
N ARG A 287 4.66 -13.74 -6.32
CA ARG A 287 6.10 -13.92 -6.10
C ARG A 287 6.96 -12.95 -6.89
N GLU A 288 6.47 -12.49 -8.04
CA GLU A 288 7.21 -11.59 -8.93
C GLU A 288 6.99 -10.10 -8.64
N THR A 289 5.99 -9.75 -7.83
CA THR A 289 5.60 -8.36 -7.56
C THR A 289 5.31 -8.12 -6.08
N SER A 290 4.13 -8.52 -5.61
CA SER A 290 3.63 -8.18 -4.25
C SER A 290 4.55 -8.68 -3.14
N LEU A 291 5.15 -9.87 -3.28
CA LEU A 291 6.10 -10.37 -2.28
C LEU A 291 7.28 -9.40 -2.10
N GLY A 292 7.84 -8.88 -3.18
CA GLY A 292 8.93 -7.92 -3.11
C GLY A 292 8.50 -6.57 -2.51
N HIS A 293 7.27 -6.13 -2.74
CA HIS A 293 6.69 -4.98 -2.06
C HIS A 293 6.65 -5.19 -0.54
N GLU A 294 6.09 -6.30 -0.07
CA GLU A 294 6.02 -6.63 1.36
C GLU A 294 7.41 -6.83 2.00
N VAL A 295 8.37 -7.40 1.26
CA VAL A 295 9.77 -7.50 1.73
C VAL A 295 10.38 -6.11 1.92
N LEU A 296 10.12 -5.16 0.99
CA LEU A 296 10.67 -3.81 1.06
C LEU A 296 10.11 -3.00 2.25
N HIS A 297 8.91 -3.30 2.70
CA HIS A 297 8.36 -2.71 3.93
C HIS A 297 9.22 -2.96 5.17
N ASN A 298 10.15 -3.92 5.14
CA ASN A 298 11.10 -4.10 6.23
C ASN A 298 12.19 -3.01 6.29
N TRP A 299 12.41 -2.25 5.21
CA TRP A 299 13.18 -1.00 5.22
C TRP A 299 12.26 0.21 5.47
N TRP A 300 11.11 0.29 4.75
CA TRP A 300 10.18 1.40 4.75
C TRP A 300 8.85 1.04 5.44
N GLY A 301 8.69 1.43 6.67
CA GLY A 301 7.54 1.08 7.51
C GLY A 301 7.97 0.34 8.79
N ASN A 302 8.81 -0.71 8.66
CA ASN A 302 9.24 -1.53 9.78
C ASN A 302 10.72 -1.30 10.20
N GLY A 303 11.57 -0.85 9.29
CA GLY A 303 12.96 -0.47 9.56
C GLY A 303 13.14 1.01 9.83
N VAL A 304 12.38 1.86 9.16
CA VAL A 304 12.19 3.28 9.43
C VAL A 304 10.69 3.53 9.53
N TYR A 305 10.21 3.95 10.71
CA TYR A 305 8.78 4.08 10.97
C TYR A 305 8.24 5.42 10.45
N PRO A 306 7.11 5.46 9.72
CA PRO A 306 6.47 6.71 9.38
C PRO A 306 5.80 7.36 10.59
N ASP A 307 5.91 8.68 10.74
CA ASP A 307 5.07 9.43 11.65
C ASP A 307 3.69 9.64 11.02
N TYR A 308 2.79 8.73 11.28
CA TYR A 308 1.44 8.72 10.71
C TYR A 308 0.66 10.02 10.99
N ARG A 309 0.96 10.73 12.07
CA ARG A 309 0.35 12.04 12.38
C ARG A 309 0.77 13.12 11.39
N ARG A 310 1.89 12.94 10.71
CA ARG A 310 2.44 13.83 9.67
C ARG A 310 2.36 13.24 8.27
N GLY A 311 1.63 12.14 8.09
CA GLY A 311 1.39 11.45 6.84
C GLY A 311 2.32 10.27 6.58
N ASN A 312 1.78 9.26 5.89
CA ASN A 312 2.48 8.03 5.54
C ASN A 312 3.21 8.18 4.19
N TRP A 313 4.53 8.21 4.21
CA TRP A 313 5.39 8.22 3.03
C TRP A 313 5.78 6.81 2.57
N SER A 314 5.66 5.81 3.45
CA SER A 314 6.27 4.49 3.23
C SER A 314 5.62 3.71 2.10
N GLU A 315 4.29 3.75 1.97
CA GLU A 315 3.56 3.04 0.92
C GLU A 315 3.96 3.48 -0.50
N GLY A 316 3.98 4.79 -0.71
CA GLY A 316 4.35 5.32 -2.03
C GLY A 316 5.82 5.17 -2.36
N LEU A 317 6.72 5.27 -1.36
CA LEU A 317 8.14 4.98 -1.55
C LEU A 317 8.35 3.49 -1.86
N THR A 318 7.65 2.60 -1.18
CA THR A 318 7.67 1.16 -1.46
C THR A 318 7.13 0.88 -2.86
N THR A 319 5.99 1.45 -3.25
CA THR A 319 5.43 1.35 -4.60
C THR A 319 6.43 1.81 -5.67
N PHE A 320 7.15 2.91 -5.42
CA PHE A 320 8.16 3.41 -6.34
C PHE A 320 9.39 2.50 -6.40
N MET A 321 9.93 2.06 -5.26
CA MET A 321 11.18 1.30 -5.21
C MET A 321 11.00 -0.21 -5.42
N ALA A 322 9.77 -0.75 -5.33
CA ALA A 322 9.43 -2.13 -5.69
C ALA A 322 8.68 -2.18 -7.02
N ASP A 323 7.38 -1.89 -7.00
CA ASP A 323 6.48 -2.13 -8.12
C ASP A 323 6.92 -1.42 -9.41
N TYR A 324 7.26 -0.12 -9.30
CA TYR A 324 7.74 0.64 -10.45
C TYR A 324 9.15 0.21 -10.88
N ALA A 325 10.06 -0.01 -9.93
CA ALA A 325 11.43 -0.42 -10.25
C ALA A 325 11.48 -1.77 -10.98
N TYR A 326 10.56 -2.70 -10.68
CA TYR A 326 10.46 -3.96 -11.43
C TYR A 326 10.02 -3.74 -12.88
N ARG A 327 9.13 -2.78 -13.12
CA ARG A 327 8.71 -2.42 -14.48
C ARG A 327 9.84 -1.73 -15.24
N GLU A 328 10.52 -0.79 -14.57
CA GLU A 328 11.66 -0.06 -15.16
C GLU A 328 12.82 -0.99 -15.56
N ARG A 329 13.08 -2.05 -14.78
CA ARG A 329 14.06 -3.08 -15.12
C ARG A 329 13.69 -3.94 -16.32
N ARG A 330 12.39 -4.07 -16.61
CA ARG A 330 11.88 -4.78 -17.80
C ARG A 330 11.95 -3.91 -19.05
N GLY A 331 12.23 -2.61 -18.92
CA GLY A 331 12.37 -1.65 -20.01
C GLY A 331 11.49 -0.42 -19.86
N GLU A 332 11.71 0.56 -20.76
CA GLU A 332 10.99 1.84 -20.70
C GLU A 332 9.48 1.68 -20.97
N GLU A 333 9.07 0.81 -21.90
CA GLU A 333 7.64 0.66 -22.21
C GLU A 333 6.81 0.13 -21.02
N PRO A 334 7.20 -0.92 -20.26
CA PRO A 334 6.53 -1.30 -19.04
C PRO A 334 6.52 -0.20 -17.95
N ALA A 335 7.61 0.57 -17.86
CA ALA A 335 7.69 1.70 -16.93
C ALA A 335 6.72 2.83 -17.31
N ARG A 336 6.70 3.19 -18.60
CA ARG A 336 5.78 4.18 -19.18
C ARG A 336 4.32 3.76 -18.98
N ALA A 337 3.99 2.50 -19.25
CA ALA A 337 2.65 1.96 -19.05
C ALA A 337 2.20 2.08 -17.58
N MET A 338 3.11 1.87 -16.63
CA MET A 338 2.79 2.02 -15.21
C MET A 338 2.56 3.49 -14.82
N ARG A 339 3.38 4.43 -15.29
CA ARG A 339 3.17 5.88 -15.06
C ARG A 339 1.82 6.32 -15.63
N LEU A 340 1.50 5.90 -16.86
CA LEU A 340 0.20 6.16 -17.48
C LEU A 340 -0.96 5.59 -16.64
N SER A 341 -0.83 4.36 -16.14
CA SER A 341 -1.83 3.75 -15.26
C SER A 341 -2.04 4.56 -13.98
N TRP A 342 -0.99 5.07 -13.36
CA TRP A 342 -1.09 5.94 -12.19
C TRP A 342 -1.81 7.26 -12.50
N LEU A 343 -1.46 7.90 -13.62
CA LEU A 343 -2.10 9.14 -14.03
C LEU A 343 -3.58 8.94 -14.38
N ARG A 344 -3.97 7.81 -14.96
CA ARG A 344 -5.38 7.45 -15.19
C ARG A 344 -6.13 7.26 -13.87
N ASP A 345 -5.55 6.54 -12.92
CA ASP A 345 -6.13 6.40 -11.58
C ASP A 345 -6.33 7.79 -10.91
N ILE A 346 -5.35 8.70 -11.05
CA ILE A 346 -5.44 10.08 -10.51
C ILE A 346 -6.50 10.90 -11.24
N ALA A 347 -6.62 10.77 -12.57
CA ALA A 347 -7.65 11.44 -13.36
C ALA A 347 -9.07 10.97 -12.98
N ALA A 348 -9.20 9.71 -12.53
CA ALA A 348 -10.47 9.13 -12.06
C ALA A 348 -10.98 9.75 -10.74
N ILE A 349 -10.10 10.35 -9.92
CA ILE A 349 -10.51 11.00 -8.67
C ILE A 349 -11.36 12.23 -8.97
N THR A 350 -12.56 12.28 -8.39
CA THR A 350 -13.38 13.50 -8.41
C THR A 350 -12.65 14.62 -7.65
N PRO A 351 -12.57 15.85 -8.17
CA PRO A 351 -11.82 16.93 -7.51
C PRO A 351 -12.18 17.19 -6.04
N GLY A 352 -13.45 16.98 -5.66
CA GLY A 352 -13.93 17.09 -4.27
C GLY A 352 -13.41 16.00 -3.32
N GLU A 353 -13.08 14.84 -3.86
CA GLU A 353 -12.63 13.67 -3.09
C GLU A 353 -11.10 13.58 -2.97
N ASP A 354 -10.33 14.35 -3.74
CA ASP A 354 -8.89 14.40 -3.61
C ASP A 354 -8.49 15.14 -2.33
N PHE A 355 -7.36 14.74 -1.76
CA PHE A 355 -6.81 15.34 -0.54
C PHE A 355 -5.28 15.45 -0.61
N PRO A 356 -4.67 16.33 0.20
CA PRO A 356 -3.21 16.47 0.27
C PRO A 356 -2.52 15.16 0.63
N ILE A 357 -1.39 14.85 -0.01
CA ILE A 357 -0.58 13.65 0.27
C ILE A 357 -0.26 13.54 1.77
N ARG A 358 0.01 14.67 2.44
CA ARG A 358 0.30 14.70 3.88
C ARG A 358 -0.82 14.17 4.77
N GLN A 359 -2.06 14.13 4.29
CA GLN A 359 -3.20 13.61 5.05
C GLN A 359 -3.39 12.09 4.89
N PHE A 360 -2.63 11.47 3.99
CA PHE A 360 -2.68 10.01 3.84
C PHE A 360 -2.02 9.33 5.04
N THR A 361 -2.74 8.44 5.70
CA THR A 361 -2.23 7.62 6.82
C THR A 361 -2.24 6.13 6.47
N SER A 362 -3.36 5.65 5.93
CA SER A 362 -3.54 4.25 5.56
C SER A 362 -4.60 4.12 4.46
N ARG A 363 -4.64 2.95 3.83
CA ARG A 363 -5.66 2.63 2.83
C ARG A 363 -7.00 2.36 3.52
N SER A 364 -8.00 3.20 3.26
CA SER A 364 -9.37 3.03 3.74
C SER A 364 -10.39 2.83 2.62
N HIS A 365 -10.13 3.39 1.43
CA HIS A 365 -10.99 3.34 0.24
C HIS A 365 -10.16 3.54 -1.03
N GLY A 366 -10.79 3.46 -2.22
CA GLY A 366 -10.11 3.55 -3.51
C GLY A 366 -9.32 4.83 -3.72
N THR A 367 -9.89 5.99 -3.37
CA THR A 367 -9.19 7.29 -3.47
C THR A 367 -7.97 7.35 -2.56
N SER A 368 -8.05 6.85 -1.31
CA SER A 368 -6.90 6.82 -0.40
C SER A 368 -5.77 5.93 -0.93
N GLN A 369 -6.11 4.83 -1.61
CA GLN A 369 -5.12 4.01 -2.30
C GLN A 369 -4.43 4.79 -3.43
N ILE A 370 -5.19 5.50 -4.25
CA ILE A 370 -4.61 6.26 -5.37
C ILE A 370 -3.68 7.36 -4.84
N VAL A 371 -4.10 8.11 -3.82
CA VAL A 371 -3.27 9.18 -3.23
C VAL A 371 -2.03 8.60 -2.56
N GLY A 372 -2.17 7.62 -1.68
CA GLY A 372 -1.07 7.10 -0.86
C GLY A 372 -0.04 6.27 -1.63
N TYR A 373 -0.46 5.59 -2.68
CA TYR A 373 0.41 4.72 -3.48
C TYR A 373 0.81 5.39 -4.80
N ASN A 374 -0.16 5.72 -5.68
CA ASN A 374 0.16 6.15 -7.04
C ASN A 374 0.67 7.60 -7.10
N LYS A 375 -0.04 8.54 -6.42
CA LYS A 375 0.35 9.95 -6.41
C LYS A 375 1.68 10.17 -5.68
N VAL A 376 1.90 9.45 -4.57
CA VAL A 376 3.17 9.48 -3.83
C VAL A 376 4.29 8.81 -4.64
N ALA A 377 4.07 7.67 -5.27
CA ALA A 377 5.09 7.04 -6.13
C ALA A 377 5.48 7.94 -7.32
N MET A 378 4.50 8.62 -7.93
CA MET A 378 4.76 9.58 -9.00
C MET A 378 5.53 10.81 -8.49
N PHE A 379 5.29 11.26 -7.25
CA PHE A 379 6.10 12.29 -6.60
C PHE A 379 7.56 11.85 -6.46
N PHE A 380 7.83 10.63 -5.98
CA PHE A 380 9.21 10.12 -5.87
C PHE A 380 9.86 9.93 -7.25
N PHE A 381 9.10 9.54 -8.26
CA PHE A 381 9.59 9.51 -9.63
C PHE A 381 10.07 10.89 -10.09
N MET A 382 9.25 11.95 -9.91
CA MET A 382 9.63 13.32 -10.28
C MET A 382 10.77 13.86 -9.41
N LEU A 383 10.83 13.53 -8.13
CA LEU A 383 11.95 13.89 -7.26
C LEU A 383 13.25 13.29 -7.80
N ARG A 384 13.25 12.00 -8.16
CA ARG A 384 14.40 11.33 -8.77
C ARG A 384 14.81 11.97 -10.09
N ASP A 385 13.84 12.33 -10.94
CA ASP A 385 14.13 13.07 -12.19
C ASP A 385 14.75 14.44 -11.93
N THR A 386 14.32 15.12 -10.88
CA THR A 386 14.80 16.48 -10.53
C THR A 386 16.23 16.47 -9.99
N ILE A 387 16.60 15.50 -9.15
CA ILE A 387 17.91 15.48 -8.49
C ILE A 387 18.90 14.48 -9.12
N GLY A 388 18.45 13.65 -10.04
CA GLY A 388 19.20 12.58 -10.68
C GLY A 388 19.15 11.25 -9.91
N ARG A 389 19.24 10.13 -10.65
CA ARG A 389 19.14 8.76 -10.12
C ARG A 389 20.18 8.50 -9.01
N ASP A 390 21.46 8.73 -9.29
CA ASP A 390 22.53 8.42 -8.35
C ASP A 390 22.41 9.23 -7.06
N THR A 391 22.02 10.50 -7.19
CA THR A 391 21.78 11.40 -6.05
C THR A 391 20.58 10.92 -5.23
N PHE A 392 19.51 10.47 -5.88
CA PHE A 392 18.36 9.89 -5.21
C PHE A 392 18.77 8.65 -4.40
N ASP A 393 19.56 7.75 -4.98
CA ASP A 393 20.04 6.53 -4.32
C ASP A 393 20.95 6.84 -3.13
N VAL A 394 21.80 7.90 -3.22
CA VAL A 394 22.58 8.40 -2.08
C VAL A 394 21.65 8.90 -0.97
N GLY A 395 20.61 9.67 -1.31
CA GLY A 395 19.62 10.17 -0.35
C GLY A 395 18.88 9.07 0.37
N VAL A 396 18.44 8.04 -0.36
CA VAL A 396 17.75 6.84 0.17
C VAL A 396 18.65 6.11 1.18
N ARG A 397 19.90 5.82 0.82
CA ARG A 397 20.87 5.16 1.72
C ARG A 397 21.16 5.99 2.98
N ALA A 398 21.33 7.31 2.82
CA ALA A 398 21.54 8.20 3.96
C ALA A 398 20.34 8.24 4.90
N PHE A 399 19.12 8.36 4.33
CA PHE A 399 17.89 8.37 5.09
C PHE A 399 17.72 7.11 5.93
N TYR A 400 17.89 5.92 5.32
CA TYR A 400 17.83 4.64 6.03
C TYR A 400 18.86 4.53 7.15
N ARG A 401 20.13 4.81 6.87
CA ARG A 401 21.21 4.71 7.85
C ARG A 401 21.02 5.64 9.07
N GLU A 402 20.52 6.87 8.84
CA GLU A 402 20.34 7.87 9.88
C GLU A 402 19.10 7.63 10.75
N HIS A 403 18.09 6.99 10.17
CA HIS A 403 16.76 6.90 10.79
C HIS A 403 16.30 5.46 11.10
N ARG A 404 17.19 4.47 10.97
CA ARG A 404 16.89 3.09 11.31
C ARG A 404 16.30 2.98 12.72
N PHE A 405 15.13 2.34 12.83
CA PHE A 405 14.34 2.17 14.05
C PHE A 405 13.91 3.48 14.74
N ARG A 406 13.69 4.53 13.93
CA ARG A 406 13.13 5.79 14.39
C ARG A 406 11.84 6.11 13.66
N THR A 407 10.93 6.80 14.37
CA THR A 407 9.72 7.37 13.78
C THR A 407 10.06 8.74 13.17
N VAL A 408 9.83 8.90 11.86
CA VAL A 408 10.19 10.11 11.09
C VAL A 408 9.12 10.44 10.05
N GLY A 409 9.01 11.72 9.72
CA GLY A 409 8.05 12.22 8.75
C GLY A 409 8.69 12.67 7.45
N TRP A 410 7.90 13.36 6.65
CA TRP A 410 8.31 13.93 5.37
C TRP A 410 9.45 14.95 5.48
N THR A 411 9.59 15.63 6.61
CA THR A 411 10.64 16.63 6.83
C THR A 411 12.03 15.99 6.84
N GLU A 412 12.18 14.90 7.58
CA GLU A 412 13.45 14.17 7.70
C GLU A 412 13.83 13.53 6.36
N LEU A 413 12.83 13.03 5.63
CA LEU A 413 13.01 12.49 4.28
C LEU A 413 13.47 13.58 3.31
N ARG A 414 12.83 14.77 3.29
CA ARG A 414 13.24 15.92 2.50
C ARG A 414 14.69 16.32 2.80
N GLN A 415 15.04 16.46 4.07
CA GLN A 415 16.38 16.85 4.49
C GLN A 415 17.46 15.86 4.03
N ALA A 416 17.17 14.56 4.01
CA ALA A 416 18.11 13.57 3.48
C ALA A 416 18.39 13.80 1.98
N PHE A 417 17.36 14.08 1.19
CA PHE A 417 17.53 14.40 -0.24
C PHE A 417 18.15 15.77 -0.49
N GLU A 418 17.89 16.76 0.35
CA GLU A 418 18.55 18.08 0.30
C GLU A 418 20.06 17.97 0.55
N ARG A 419 20.46 17.19 1.58
CA ARG A 419 21.88 16.94 1.84
C ARG A 419 22.56 16.17 0.70
N ALA A 420 21.87 15.19 0.12
CA ALA A 420 22.42 14.40 -0.97
C ALA A 420 22.58 15.23 -2.27
N SER A 421 21.64 16.12 -2.56
CA SER A 421 21.61 16.88 -3.82
C SER A 421 22.26 18.26 -3.74
N GLY A 422 22.48 18.81 -2.54
CA GLY A 422 22.88 20.20 -2.35
C GLY A 422 21.83 21.23 -2.77
N ARG A 423 20.57 20.80 -3.01
CA ARG A 423 19.47 21.65 -3.47
C ARG A 423 18.46 21.88 -2.35
N ASN A 424 17.84 23.05 -2.31
CA ASN A 424 16.65 23.29 -1.50
C ASN A 424 15.44 22.65 -2.20
N LEU A 425 14.79 21.70 -1.54
CA LEU A 425 13.61 20.97 -2.03
C LEU A 425 12.33 21.37 -1.31
N GLU A 426 12.38 22.35 -0.41
CA GLU A 426 11.22 22.74 0.42
C GLU A 426 10.01 23.10 -0.41
N GLN A 427 10.17 23.92 -1.45
CA GLN A 427 9.08 24.33 -2.32
C GLN A 427 8.50 23.15 -3.11
N LEU A 428 9.34 22.22 -3.57
CA LEU A 428 8.92 21.01 -4.26
C LEU A 428 8.06 20.13 -3.34
N PHE A 429 8.54 19.86 -2.11
CA PHE A 429 7.79 19.07 -1.14
C PHE A 429 6.50 19.76 -0.72
N ALA A 430 6.52 21.05 -0.38
CA ALA A 430 5.33 21.81 0.01
C ALA A 430 4.27 21.77 -1.08
N GLN A 431 4.64 22.00 -2.34
CA GLN A 431 3.72 21.98 -3.47
C GLN A 431 2.95 20.64 -3.59
N TRP A 432 3.68 19.52 -3.52
CA TRP A 432 3.08 18.22 -3.78
C TRP A 432 2.44 17.57 -2.54
N LEU A 433 2.92 17.90 -1.34
CA LEU A 433 2.41 17.31 -0.10
C LEU A 433 1.21 18.05 0.49
N GLU A 434 1.18 19.40 0.37
CA GLU A 434 0.17 20.21 1.05
C GLU A 434 -1.02 20.57 0.16
N ARG A 435 -0.88 20.47 -1.16
CA ARG A 435 -1.94 20.88 -2.09
C ARG A 435 -2.82 19.70 -2.51
N ARG A 436 -4.11 19.98 -2.63
CA ARG A 436 -5.07 19.11 -3.32
C ARG A 436 -4.86 19.16 -4.81
N GLY A 437 -5.27 18.14 -5.51
CA GLY A 437 -5.26 18.10 -6.97
C GLY A 437 -3.87 17.92 -7.55
N VAL A 438 -3.82 18.06 -8.83
CA VAL A 438 -2.64 18.05 -9.68
C VAL A 438 -2.89 19.05 -10.81
N PRO A 439 -1.86 19.63 -11.47
CA PRO A 439 -2.06 20.57 -12.55
C PRO A 439 -2.77 19.92 -13.75
N GLU A 440 -3.65 20.68 -14.39
CA GLU A 440 -4.21 20.35 -15.69
C GLU A 440 -3.37 21.05 -16.75
N VAL A 441 -2.42 20.34 -17.34
CA VAL A 441 -1.46 20.90 -18.29
C VAL A 441 -1.93 20.65 -19.72
N LYS A 442 -1.98 21.72 -20.54
CA LYS A 442 -2.46 21.68 -21.92
C LYS A 442 -1.40 22.19 -22.88
N LEU A 443 -1.26 21.50 -24.02
CA LEU A 443 -0.55 22.00 -25.19
C LEU A 443 -1.46 23.00 -25.92
N ALA A 444 -1.30 24.31 -25.63
CA ALA A 444 -2.20 25.35 -26.11
C ALA A 444 -1.88 25.87 -27.51
N GLY A 445 -0.68 25.63 -28.00
CA GLY A 445 -0.28 26.04 -29.37
C GLY A 445 1.11 25.60 -29.75
N ALA A 446 1.30 25.46 -31.04
CA ALA A 446 2.60 25.24 -31.66
C ALA A 446 2.64 26.00 -32.98
N ALA A 447 3.62 26.91 -33.14
CA ALA A 447 3.75 27.74 -34.35
C ALA A 447 5.17 27.64 -34.93
N VAL A 448 5.28 27.39 -36.23
CA VAL A 448 6.57 27.38 -36.92
C VAL A 448 7.16 28.79 -36.97
N VAL A 449 8.42 28.88 -36.60
CA VAL A 449 9.22 30.12 -36.76
C VAL A 449 10.37 29.81 -37.73
N ARG A 450 10.47 30.58 -38.79
CA ARG A 450 11.58 30.52 -39.74
C ARG A 450 12.52 31.70 -39.55
N HIS A 451 13.79 31.44 -39.40
CA HIS A 451 14.85 32.44 -39.43
C HIS A 451 15.87 32.02 -40.50
N GLY A 452 15.66 32.48 -41.73
CA GLY A 452 16.44 32.02 -42.90
C GLY A 452 16.26 30.52 -43.10
N ASP A 453 17.36 29.79 -43.17
CA ASP A 453 17.38 28.31 -43.34
C ASP A 453 17.21 27.54 -42.02
N ARG A 454 17.02 28.23 -40.90
CA ARG A 454 16.85 27.58 -39.58
C ARG A 454 15.37 27.32 -39.30
N HIS A 455 15.11 26.07 -38.92
CA HIS A 455 13.80 25.65 -38.49
C HIS A 455 13.69 25.79 -36.96
N ALA A 456 12.58 26.32 -36.48
CA ALA A 456 12.22 26.37 -35.07
C ALA A 456 10.71 26.25 -34.89
N VAL A 457 10.27 25.83 -33.72
CA VAL A 457 8.86 25.85 -33.32
C VAL A 457 8.70 26.57 -31.98
N THR A 458 7.74 27.45 -31.90
CA THR A 458 7.34 28.05 -30.62
C THR A 458 6.18 27.27 -30.05
N VAL A 459 6.39 26.70 -28.89
CA VAL A 459 5.41 25.87 -28.15
C VAL A 459 4.84 26.71 -27.03
N ARG A 460 3.51 26.73 -26.87
CA ARG A 460 2.79 27.34 -25.75
C ARG A 460 2.10 26.26 -24.94
N ILE A 461 2.38 26.26 -23.63
CA ILE A 461 1.79 25.37 -22.65
C ILE A 461 1.03 26.19 -21.64
N GLU A 462 -0.13 25.74 -21.23
CA GLU A 462 -1.01 26.38 -20.26
C GLU A 462 -1.37 25.40 -19.13
N GLN A 463 -1.73 25.92 -17.97
CA GLN A 463 -2.35 25.17 -16.88
C GLN A 463 -3.52 25.94 -16.29
N ASP A 464 -4.56 25.20 -15.94
CA ASP A 464 -5.75 25.76 -15.28
C ASP A 464 -5.61 25.71 -13.75
N GLY A 465 -6.30 26.63 -13.07
CA GLY A 465 -6.33 26.74 -11.60
C GLY A 465 -5.09 27.40 -10.99
N PRO A 466 -4.88 27.25 -9.67
CA PRO A 466 -3.69 27.77 -9.02
C PRO A 466 -2.44 27.10 -9.58
N PRO A 467 -1.46 27.87 -10.11
CA PRO A 467 -0.35 27.29 -10.87
C PRO A 467 0.55 26.40 -10.01
N PHE A 468 0.99 25.30 -10.61
CA PHE A 468 2.07 24.45 -10.11
C PHE A 468 3.36 24.79 -10.83
N LYS A 469 4.47 24.68 -10.15
CA LYS A 469 5.80 24.74 -10.79
C LYS A 469 6.17 23.35 -11.26
N VAL A 470 6.18 23.14 -12.57
CA VAL A 470 6.47 21.84 -13.21
C VAL A 470 7.40 22.02 -14.41
N THR A 471 8.24 21.04 -14.65
CA THR A 471 9.06 20.92 -15.86
C THR A 471 8.36 19.93 -16.78
N VAL A 472 7.83 20.41 -17.90
CA VAL A 472 7.00 19.63 -18.81
C VAL A 472 7.83 19.17 -20.00
N PRO A 473 8.00 17.87 -20.21
CA PRO A 473 8.65 17.34 -21.43
C PRO A 473 7.80 17.60 -22.66
N VAL A 474 8.45 18.01 -23.74
CA VAL A 474 7.87 18.21 -25.07
C VAL A 474 8.69 17.44 -26.08
N ARG A 475 8.03 16.76 -27.00
CA ARG A 475 8.66 16.07 -28.10
C ARG A 475 8.21 16.68 -29.41
N VAL A 476 9.16 17.09 -30.26
CA VAL A 476 8.92 17.62 -31.59
C VAL A 476 9.40 16.61 -32.62
N SER A 477 8.49 16.12 -33.44
CA SER A 477 8.83 15.30 -34.61
C SER A 477 9.11 16.18 -35.80
N THR A 478 10.22 15.94 -36.50
CA THR A 478 10.64 16.66 -37.71
C THR A 478 10.98 15.70 -38.84
N ASP A 479 11.17 16.18 -40.03
CA ASP A 479 11.69 15.41 -41.15
C ASP A 479 13.19 15.03 -41.00
N GLY A 480 13.92 15.77 -40.13
CA GLY A 480 15.32 15.49 -39.75
C GLY A 480 15.49 14.70 -38.48
N GLY A 481 14.40 14.16 -37.89
CA GLY A 481 14.43 13.38 -36.64
C GLY A 481 13.55 13.95 -35.53
N THR A 482 13.74 13.45 -34.33
CA THR A 482 12.93 13.84 -33.14
C THR A 482 13.78 14.65 -32.17
N VAL A 483 13.23 15.76 -31.68
CA VAL A 483 13.84 16.62 -30.64
C VAL A 483 13.05 16.49 -29.35
N ALA A 484 13.73 16.13 -28.25
CA ALA A 484 13.18 16.20 -26.90
C ALA A 484 13.61 17.51 -26.24
N HIS A 485 12.67 18.19 -25.61
CA HIS A 485 12.90 19.45 -24.89
C HIS A 485 12.07 19.48 -23.62
N THR A 486 12.39 20.39 -22.70
CA THR A 486 11.59 20.61 -21.47
C THR A 486 11.21 22.07 -21.38
N VAL A 487 9.96 22.34 -20.98
CA VAL A 487 9.44 23.68 -20.76
C VAL A 487 9.14 23.86 -19.28
N GLU A 488 9.73 24.88 -18.65
CA GLU A 488 9.37 25.23 -17.27
C GLU A 488 8.06 26.02 -17.25
N LEU A 489 7.07 25.50 -16.53
CA LEU A 489 5.78 26.12 -16.32
C LEU A 489 5.63 26.46 -14.84
N SER A 490 5.66 27.75 -14.49
CA SER A 490 5.53 28.26 -13.12
C SER A 490 4.36 29.21 -12.91
N GLY A 491 3.78 29.69 -14.00
CA GLY A 491 2.56 30.52 -14.04
C GLY A 491 1.43 29.81 -14.78
N ALA A 492 0.37 30.55 -15.14
CA ALA A 492 -0.75 30.02 -15.91
C ALA A 492 -0.35 29.57 -17.33
N SER A 493 0.72 30.15 -17.89
CA SER A 493 1.23 29.79 -19.20
C SER A 493 2.75 29.92 -19.28
N ALA A 494 3.35 29.19 -20.20
CA ALA A 494 4.74 29.32 -20.61
C ALA A 494 4.86 29.19 -22.13
N GLN A 495 5.83 29.89 -22.72
CA GLN A 495 6.11 29.81 -24.13
C GLN A 495 7.62 29.62 -24.36
N GLN A 496 7.98 28.67 -25.21
CA GLN A 496 9.38 28.34 -25.50
C GLN A 496 9.59 28.12 -26.98
N THR A 497 10.61 28.75 -27.54
CA THR A 497 11.05 28.50 -28.93
C THR A 497 12.15 27.45 -28.92
N ILE A 498 11.97 26.38 -29.69
CA ILE A 498 12.82 25.20 -29.79
C ILE A 498 13.44 25.19 -31.18
N ALA A 499 14.77 25.19 -31.25
CA ALA A 499 15.49 25.02 -32.52
C ALA A 499 15.39 23.57 -33.01
N LEU A 500 15.22 23.36 -34.31
CA LEU A 500 14.93 22.06 -34.89
C LEU A 500 15.94 21.73 -36.02
N PRO A 501 16.27 20.43 -36.19
CA PRO A 501 17.17 19.97 -37.25
C PRO A 501 16.48 19.92 -38.62
N GLY A 502 15.16 20.12 -38.69
CA GLY A 502 14.35 20.06 -39.90
C GLY A 502 12.96 20.64 -39.70
N LYS A 503 12.09 20.50 -40.71
CA LYS A 503 10.70 20.98 -40.66
C LYS A 503 9.90 20.20 -39.61
N ALA A 504 9.25 20.93 -38.71
CA ALA A 504 8.35 20.32 -37.73
C ALA A 504 7.17 19.63 -38.41
N ARG A 505 6.74 18.51 -37.89
CA ARG A 505 5.53 17.76 -38.29
C ARG A 505 4.47 17.84 -37.22
N PHE A 506 4.82 17.53 -35.99
CA PHE A 506 3.94 17.64 -34.84
C PHE A 506 4.71 17.84 -33.55
N VAL A 507 4.02 18.39 -32.55
CA VAL A 507 4.49 18.56 -31.17
C VAL A 507 3.62 17.72 -30.26
N GLU A 508 4.23 16.99 -29.34
CA GLU A 508 3.55 16.19 -28.30
C GLU A 508 3.92 16.67 -26.91
N LEU A 509 2.92 16.72 -26.02
CA LEU A 509 3.10 17.07 -24.61
C LEU A 509 3.29 15.80 -23.78
N ASP A 510 4.37 15.74 -23.01
CA ASP A 510 4.67 14.69 -22.02
C ASP A 510 4.35 13.26 -22.52
N PRO A 511 4.88 12.85 -23.68
CA PRO A 511 4.54 11.59 -24.32
C PRO A 511 4.95 10.36 -23.50
N GLU A 512 5.87 10.54 -22.55
CA GLU A 512 6.37 9.49 -21.66
C GLU A 512 5.71 9.52 -20.28
N PHE A 513 4.70 10.37 -20.04
CA PHE A 513 3.95 10.49 -18.78
C PHE A 513 4.87 10.69 -17.56
N ARG A 514 5.77 11.65 -17.65
CA ARG A 514 6.77 11.93 -16.60
C ARG A 514 6.32 12.97 -15.59
N VAL A 515 5.23 13.69 -15.86
CA VAL A 515 4.71 14.76 -15.00
C VAL A 515 3.48 14.28 -14.26
N LEU A 516 3.44 14.49 -12.94
CA LEU A 516 2.24 14.31 -12.14
C LEU A 516 1.23 15.40 -12.51
N ARG A 517 0.31 15.08 -13.40
CA ARG A 517 -0.72 15.96 -13.95
C ARG A 517 -2.03 15.22 -14.15
N ARG A 518 -3.11 15.95 -14.25
CA ARG A 518 -4.38 15.39 -14.73
C ARG A 518 -4.29 15.20 -16.23
N LEU A 519 -4.58 13.99 -16.66
CA LEU A 519 -4.71 13.70 -18.10
C LEU A 519 -5.97 14.35 -18.65
N ALA A 520 -5.91 14.85 -19.89
CA ALA A 520 -7.09 15.27 -20.60
C ALA A 520 -8.01 14.05 -20.90
N PRO A 521 -9.32 14.24 -21.11
CA PRO A 521 -10.24 13.14 -21.39
C PRO A 521 -9.82 12.25 -22.57
N GLU A 522 -9.18 12.84 -23.58
CA GLU A 522 -8.69 12.12 -24.75
C GLU A 522 -7.47 11.25 -24.43
N GLU A 523 -6.66 11.64 -23.44
CA GLU A 523 -5.51 10.87 -22.95
C GLU A 523 -5.92 9.79 -21.97
N ALA A 524 -7.04 9.97 -21.26
CA ALA A 524 -7.55 9.07 -20.23
C ALA A 524 -9.00 8.66 -20.56
N PRO A 525 -9.21 7.74 -21.52
CA PRO A 525 -10.52 7.16 -21.71
C PRO A 525 -11.02 6.52 -20.41
N PRO A 526 -12.34 6.54 -20.17
CA PRO A 526 -12.91 6.15 -18.89
C PRO A 526 -12.57 4.69 -18.54
N ILE A 527 -12.26 4.47 -17.26
CA ILE A 527 -11.97 3.16 -16.68
C ILE A 527 -13.00 2.82 -15.60
N MET A 528 -13.18 1.53 -15.29
CA MET A 528 -14.17 1.08 -14.29
C MET A 528 -13.96 1.72 -12.92
N ARG A 529 -12.71 2.06 -12.58
CA ARG A 529 -12.37 2.69 -11.31
C ARG A 529 -13.09 4.02 -11.08
N GLU A 530 -13.33 4.81 -12.13
CA GLU A 530 -14.08 6.08 -12.02
C GLU A 530 -15.48 5.87 -11.45
N VAL A 531 -16.12 4.76 -11.85
CA VAL A 531 -17.45 4.39 -11.36
C VAL A 531 -17.33 3.79 -9.93
N MET A 532 -16.32 2.97 -9.69
CA MET A 532 -16.16 2.25 -8.42
C MET A 532 -15.89 3.17 -7.23
N ILE A 533 -15.17 4.28 -7.44
CA ILE A 533 -14.80 5.24 -6.39
C ILE A 533 -15.74 6.46 -6.30
N ASP A 534 -16.74 6.56 -7.17
CA ASP A 534 -17.71 7.67 -7.12
C ASP A 534 -18.66 7.48 -5.92
N PRO A 535 -18.63 8.38 -4.90
CA PRO A 535 -19.46 8.23 -3.71
C PRO A 535 -20.97 8.37 -4.00
N GLY A 536 -21.33 9.00 -5.14
CA GLY A 536 -22.70 9.15 -5.60
C GLY A 536 -23.17 8.05 -6.57
N ALA A 537 -22.37 7.02 -6.81
CA ALA A 537 -22.71 5.95 -7.75
C ALA A 537 -23.95 5.16 -7.32
N GLY A 538 -24.86 4.93 -8.27
CA GLY A 538 -26.01 4.06 -8.11
C GLY A 538 -25.96 2.85 -9.02
N TYR A 539 -26.98 1.99 -8.96
CA TYR A 539 -27.10 0.88 -9.88
C TYR A 539 -28.52 0.66 -10.38
N LEU A 540 -28.67 0.10 -11.58
CA LEU A 540 -29.91 -0.23 -12.24
C LEU A 540 -29.87 -1.71 -12.67
N VAL A 541 -30.93 -2.46 -12.38
CA VAL A 541 -31.11 -3.83 -12.86
C VAL A 541 -32.23 -3.86 -13.88
N LEU A 542 -31.94 -4.31 -15.09
CA LEU A 542 -32.91 -4.35 -16.19
C LEU A 542 -33.83 -5.56 -16.12
N ASP A 543 -33.31 -6.70 -15.74
CA ASP A 543 -34.07 -7.93 -15.58
C ASP A 543 -34.82 -7.94 -14.26
N GLN A 544 -36.12 -8.28 -14.29
CA GLN A 544 -37.02 -8.22 -13.13
C GLN A 544 -37.02 -9.47 -12.27
N ASP A 545 -36.36 -10.53 -12.71
CA ASP A 545 -36.26 -11.80 -11.96
C ASP A 545 -35.55 -11.61 -10.64
N ARG A 546 -36.01 -12.27 -9.57
CA ARG A 546 -35.46 -12.15 -8.22
C ARG A 546 -33.99 -12.56 -8.13
N GLN A 547 -33.57 -13.52 -8.93
CA GLN A 547 -32.18 -13.99 -8.93
C GLN A 547 -31.25 -12.92 -9.51
N TRP A 548 -31.68 -12.23 -10.58
CA TRP A 548 -30.96 -11.08 -11.14
C TRP A 548 -30.82 -9.95 -10.12
N GLN A 549 -31.92 -9.60 -9.45
CA GLN A 549 -31.92 -8.52 -8.43
C GLN A 549 -30.93 -8.81 -7.30
N THR A 550 -30.96 -10.05 -6.79
CA THR A 550 -30.07 -10.46 -5.70
C THR A 550 -28.60 -10.47 -6.13
N SER A 551 -28.29 -11.02 -7.31
CA SER A 551 -26.91 -11.10 -7.83
C SER A 551 -26.35 -9.70 -8.13
N ALA A 552 -27.17 -8.83 -8.74
CA ALA A 552 -26.78 -7.46 -9.05
C ALA A 552 -26.55 -6.63 -7.78
N GLN A 553 -27.40 -6.76 -6.77
CA GLN A 553 -27.21 -6.06 -5.48
C GLN A 553 -25.90 -6.46 -4.80
N ARG A 554 -25.57 -7.75 -4.76
CA ARG A 554 -24.29 -8.24 -4.20
C ARG A 554 -23.11 -7.73 -4.99
N LEU A 555 -23.19 -7.82 -6.30
CA LEU A 555 -22.10 -7.34 -7.17
C LEU A 555 -21.93 -5.81 -7.06
N ALA A 556 -23.02 -5.04 -7.00
CA ALA A 556 -22.93 -3.59 -6.78
C ALA A 556 -22.24 -3.24 -5.45
N ALA A 557 -22.60 -3.96 -4.37
CA ALA A 557 -21.96 -3.78 -3.06
C ALA A 557 -20.47 -4.19 -3.05
N ALA A 558 -20.09 -5.17 -3.88
CA ALA A 558 -18.67 -5.58 -4.03
C ALA A 558 -17.87 -4.60 -4.90
N LEU A 559 -18.51 -3.98 -5.91
CA LEU A 559 -17.86 -3.06 -6.85
C LEU A 559 -17.66 -1.65 -6.29
N LEU A 560 -18.66 -1.10 -5.60
CA LEU A 560 -18.70 0.30 -5.20
C LEU A 560 -18.16 0.48 -3.78
N ASP A 561 -17.39 1.54 -3.56
CA ASP A 561 -16.81 1.86 -2.25
C ASP A 561 -17.86 2.37 -1.23
N THR A 562 -19.09 2.65 -1.69
CA THR A 562 -20.21 3.14 -0.89
C THR A 562 -21.36 2.12 -0.91
N ASN A 563 -22.38 2.36 -0.09
CA ASN A 563 -23.62 1.57 -0.15
C ASN A 563 -24.52 2.13 -1.28
N PRO A 564 -24.56 1.50 -2.48
CA PRO A 564 -25.19 2.06 -3.64
C PRO A 564 -26.73 2.01 -3.54
N ALA A 565 -27.37 3.10 -4.00
CA ALA A 565 -28.82 3.14 -4.11
C ALA A 565 -29.32 2.49 -5.43
N PRO A 566 -30.35 1.64 -5.39
CA PRO A 566 -30.97 1.10 -6.60
C PRO A 566 -31.82 2.17 -7.29
N LEU A 567 -31.69 2.29 -8.62
CA LEU A 567 -32.58 3.07 -9.49
C LEU A 567 -33.69 2.17 -10.03
N ARG A 568 -34.81 2.79 -10.40
CA ARG A 568 -35.93 2.10 -11.06
C ARG A 568 -35.81 2.22 -12.60
N ARG A 569 -36.25 1.19 -13.30
CA ARG A 569 -36.34 1.28 -14.76
C ARG A 569 -37.33 2.40 -15.15
N GLY A 570 -36.85 3.36 -15.92
CA GLY A 570 -37.63 4.57 -16.33
C GLY A 570 -37.28 5.84 -15.56
N ASP A 571 -36.49 5.74 -14.49
CA ASP A 571 -35.92 6.92 -13.84
C ASP A 571 -34.95 7.64 -14.82
N PRO A 572 -34.88 8.96 -14.80
CA PRO A 572 -33.90 9.70 -15.60
C PRO A 572 -32.47 9.30 -15.18
N LEU A 573 -31.56 9.23 -16.16
CA LEU A 573 -30.16 8.90 -15.90
C LEU A 573 -29.52 9.94 -14.97
N PRO A 574 -28.89 9.52 -13.89
CA PRO A 574 -28.26 10.45 -12.96
C PRO A 574 -27.02 11.11 -13.57
N GLY A 575 -26.65 12.28 -13.06
CA GLY A 575 -25.37 12.92 -13.38
C GLY A 575 -24.16 12.19 -12.81
N ASN A 576 -24.35 11.45 -11.69
CA ASN A 576 -23.35 10.60 -11.05
C ASN A 576 -23.12 9.31 -11.84
N SER A 577 -22.10 8.53 -11.44
CA SER A 577 -21.82 7.23 -12.03
C SER A 577 -22.98 6.25 -11.82
N LEU A 578 -23.16 5.37 -12.78
CA LEU A 578 -24.20 4.34 -12.74
C LEU A 578 -23.64 2.99 -13.16
N VAL A 579 -23.99 1.94 -12.43
CA VAL A 579 -23.75 0.56 -12.86
C VAL A 579 -25.05 -0.03 -13.38
N ILE A 580 -25.03 -0.61 -14.58
CA ILE A 580 -26.21 -1.21 -15.20
C ILE A 580 -25.98 -2.71 -15.35
N PHE A 581 -26.91 -3.49 -14.81
CA PHE A 581 -26.90 -4.95 -14.87
C PHE A 581 -28.04 -5.47 -15.71
N GLY A 582 -27.75 -6.45 -16.56
CA GLY A 582 -28.81 -7.12 -17.35
C GLY A 582 -28.29 -8.24 -18.21
N SER A 583 -29.24 -9.00 -18.79
CA SER A 583 -28.93 -9.98 -19.83
C SER A 583 -28.40 -9.28 -21.08
N HIS A 584 -27.65 -10.00 -21.91
CA HIS A 584 -27.04 -9.42 -23.12
C HIS A 584 -28.06 -8.68 -23.99
N ASP A 585 -29.23 -9.27 -24.17
CA ASP A 585 -30.28 -8.71 -25.04
C ASP A 585 -31.05 -7.54 -24.39
N GLU A 586 -31.24 -7.56 -23.04
CA GLU A 586 -31.85 -6.45 -22.31
C GLU A 586 -30.93 -5.23 -22.31
N ILE A 587 -29.64 -5.43 -22.10
CA ILE A 587 -28.64 -4.37 -22.20
C ILE A 587 -28.64 -3.75 -23.59
N ASP A 588 -28.54 -4.54 -24.67
CA ASP A 588 -28.48 -4.02 -26.03
C ASP A 588 -29.74 -3.23 -26.38
N ARG A 589 -30.94 -3.71 -26.00
CA ARG A 589 -32.22 -2.98 -26.17
C ARG A 589 -32.26 -1.69 -25.37
N TRP A 590 -31.80 -1.72 -24.13
CA TRP A 590 -31.84 -0.59 -23.23
C TRP A 590 -30.88 0.52 -23.67
N LEU A 591 -29.68 0.19 -24.13
CA LEU A 591 -28.73 1.16 -24.68
C LEU A 591 -29.34 1.95 -25.86
N VAL A 592 -29.96 1.24 -26.81
CA VAL A 592 -30.65 1.87 -27.95
C VAL A 592 -31.79 2.75 -27.49
N ALA A 593 -32.64 2.27 -26.56
CA ALA A 593 -33.82 3.03 -26.08
C ALA A 593 -33.44 4.32 -25.32
N ASN A 594 -32.22 4.40 -24.76
CA ASN A 594 -31.71 5.56 -24.01
C ASN A 594 -30.72 6.41 -24.82
N ALA A 595 -30.62 6.18 -26.13
CA ALA A 595 -29.69 6.88 -27.02
C ALA A 595 -28.23 6.87 -26.54
N LEU A 596 -27.82 5.78 -25.91
CA LEU A 596 -26.45 5.51 -25.50
C LEU A 596 -25.68 4.74 -26.59
N PRO A 597 -24.33 4.82 -26.60
CA PRO A 597 -23.53 4.02 -27.52
C PRO A 597 -23.88 2.54 -27.42
N SER A 598 -24.00 1.89 -28.56
CA SER A 598 -24.20 0.43 -28.64
C SER A 598 -23.00 -0.32 -28.03
N ARG A 599 -23.15 -1.62 -27.85
CA ARG A 599 -22.02 -2.49 -27.45
C ARG A 599 -20.83 -2.23 -28.38
N PRO A 600 -19.61 -2.00 -27.83
CA PRO A 600 -18.43 -1.72 -28.63
C PRO A 600 -18.09 -2.85 -29.60
N GLU A 601 -17.66 -2.49 -30.82
CA GLU A 601 -17.22 -3.47 -31.83
C GLU A 601 -15.98 -4.23 -31.41
N GLU A 602 -15.15 -3.63 -30.55
CA GLU A 602 -13.99 -4.24 -29.92
C GLU A 602 -14.33 -5.40 -28.97
N LEU A 603 -15.64 -5.59 -28.67
CA LEU A 603 -16.12 -6.70 -27.83
C LEU A 603 -16.95 -7.69 -28.66
N PRO A 604 -16.36 -8.37 -29.68
CA PRO A 604 -17.10 -9.23 -30.61
C PRO A 604 -17.67 -10.47 -29.91
N THR A 605 -16.99 -10.96 -28.88
CA THR A 605 -17.40 -12.14 -28.13
C THR A 605 -18.09 -11.73 -26.85
N LYS A 606 -19.35 -12.16 -26.66
CA LYS A 606 -20.11 -11.85 -25.45
C LYS A 606 -19.61 -12.61 -24.21
N GLY A 607 -19.00 -13.77 -24.37
CA GLY A 607 -18.62 -14.65 -23.28
C GLY A 607 -19.81 -15.08 -22.42
N SER A 608 -19.53 -15.49 -21.19
CA SER A 608 -20.58 -15.68 -20.19
C SER A 608 -21.02 -14.34 -19.58
N ALA A 609 -20.12 -13.34 -19.54
CA ALA A 609 -20.40 -11.99 -19.10
C ALA A 609 -19.37 -10.98 -19.64
N GLN A 610 -19.77 -9.73 -19.72
CA GLN A 610 -18.92 -8.59 -20.12
C GLN A 610 -19.16 -7.42 -19.19
N ALA A 611 -18.11 -6.63 -18.95
CA ALA A 611 -18.21 -5.32 -18.33
C ALA A 611 -17.46 -4.29 -19.17
N TRP A 612 -18.04 -3.11 -19.39
CA TRP A 612 -17.38 -2.01 -20.10
C TRP A 612 -17.89 -0.65 -19.64
N VAL A 613 -17.06 0.38 -19.80
CA VAL A 613 -17.40 1.75 -19.40
C VAL A 613 -17.77 2.60 -20.61
N ILE A 614 -18.85 3.34 -20.46
CA ILE A 614 -19.33 4.35 -21.42
C ILE A 614 -19.04 5.73 -20.83
N GLY A 615 -18.21 6.53 -21.53
CA GLY A 615 -17.99 7.93 -21.20
C GLY A 615 -19.23 8.78 -21.56
N ARG A 616 -19.54 9.80 -20.76
CA ARG A 616 -20.62 10.77 -21.00
C ARG A 616 -20.07 12.19 -20.95
N VAL A 617 -20.42 13.02 -21.93
CA VAL A 617 -19.97 14.41 -21.96
C VAL A 617 -20.61 15.20 -20.81
N GLY A 618 -19.78 15.83 -19.97
CA GLY A 618 -20.25 16.67 -18.85
C GLY A 618 -20.90 15.90 -17.69
N MET A 619 -20.88 14.56 -17.71
CA MET A 619 -21.44 13.69 -16.66
C MET A 619 -20.45 12.60 -16.28
N LYS A 620 -20.71 11.91 -15.16
CA LYS A 620 -19.93 10.74 -14.76
C LYS A 620 -20.21 9.53 -15.66
N PRO A 621 -19.24 8.60 -15.81
CA PRO A 621 -19.38 7.47 -16.70
C PRO A 621 -20.41 6.43 -16.21
N ILE A 622 -20.81 5.57 -17.14
CA ILE A 622 -21.67 4.40 -16.89
C ILE A 622 -20.82 3.13 -17.03
N LEU A 623 -20.89 2.24 -16.04
CA LEU A 623 -20.38 0.88 -16.13
C LEU A 623 -21.53 -0.05 -16.52
N VAL A 624 -21.43 -0.68 -17.67
CA VAL A 624 -22.37 -1.70 -18.14
C VAL A 624 -21.83 -3.06 -17.77
N VAL A 625 -22.63 -3.90 -17.10
CA VAL A 625 -22.34 -5.30 -16.78
C VAL A 625 -23.41 -6.17 -17.40
N SER A 626 -23.03 -6.85 -18.46
CA SER A 626 -23.91 -7.67 -19.29
C SER A 626 -23.58 -9.15 -19.09
N ALA A 627 -24.54 -10.00 -18.77
CA ALA A 627 -24.32 -11.43 -18.56
C ALA A 627 -25.33 -12.30 -19.30
N ARG A 628 -24.97 -13.55 -19.57
CA ARG A 628 -25.86 -14.52 -20.21
C ARG A 628 -27.08 -14.85 -19.36
N ASP A 629 -26.86 -14.98 -18.04
CA ASP A 629 -27.86 -15.31 -17.03
C ASP A 629 -27.43 -14.79 -15.64
N ALA A 630 -28.34 -14.85 -14.67
CA ALA A 630 -28.11 -14.39 -13.31
C ALA A 630 -26.98 -15.16 -12.58
N GLN A 631 -26.74 -16.44 -12.96
CA GLN A 631 -25.67 -17.24 -12.39
C GLN A 631 -24.30 -16.76 -12.90
N ALA A 632 -24.18 -16.42 -14.18
CA ALA A 632 -23.00 -15.83 -14.76
C ALA A 632 -22.70 -14.47 -14.11
N LEU A 633 -23.72 -13.64 -13.86
CA LEU A 633 -23.58 -12.38 -13.12
C LEU A 633 -23.03 -12.60 -11.70
N ALA A 634 -23.59 -13.57 -10.96
CA ALA A 634 -23.15 -13.88 -9.60
C ALA A 634 -21.68 -14.31 -9.52
N LYS A 635 -21.17 -14.99 -10.55
CA LYS A 635 -19.74 -15.37 -10.62
C LYS A 635 -18.77 -14.20 -10.73
N LEU A 636 -19.25 -13.00 -11.08
CA LEU A 636 -18.44 -11.78 -11.20
C LEU A 636 -18.19 -11.10 -9.86
N GLU A 637 -18.92 -11.44 -8.80
CA GLU A 637 -18.83 -10.78 -7.49
C GLU A 637 -17.38 -10.70 -6.97
N ARG A 638 -16.61 -11.77 -7.15
CA ARG A 638 -15.20 -11.81 -6.73
C ARG A 638 -14.22 -11.23 -7.75
N PRO A 639 -14.26 -11.61 -9.05
CA PRO A 639 -13.22 -11.18 -9.98
C PRO A 639 -13.40 -9.74 -10.47
N LEU A 640 -14.60 -9.25 -10.78
CA LEU A 640 -14.79 -7.95 -11.43
C LEU A 640 -14.22 -6.76 -10.64
N PRO A 641 -14.29 -6.70 -9.31
CA PRO A 641 -13.68 -5.61 -8.53
C PRO A 641 -12.17 -5.42 -8.74
N HIS A 642 -11.46 -6.44 -9.24
CA HIS A 642 -10.01 -6.36 -9.49
C HIS A 642 -9.64 -5.71 -10.82
N TYR A 643 -10.63 -5.44 -11.70
CA TYR A 643 -10.42 -4.88 -13.04
C TYR A 643 -10.70 -3.37 -13.14
N GLY A 644 -10.64 -2.65 -12.02
CA GLY A 644 -10.90 -1.21 -11.99
C GLY A 644 -10.05 -0.37 -12.94
N ARG A 645 -8.86 -0.82 -13.34
CA ARG A 645 -7.94 -0.12 -14.26
C ARG A 645 -8.25 -0.35 -15.73
N GLU A 646 -9.21 -1.20 -16.04
CA GLU A 646 -9.62 -1.52 -17.40
C GLU A 646 -10.84 -0.69 -17.81
N SER A 647 -10.99 -0.41 -19.10
CA SER A 647 -12.20 0.14 -19.69
C SER A 647 -13.21 -0.95 -20.02
N TYR A 648 -12.73 -2.18 -20.30
CA TYR A 648 -13.57 -3.34 -20.60
C TYR A 648 -12.92 -4.64 -20.16
N VAL A 649 -13.74 -5.65 -19.93
CA VAL A 649 -13.34 -7.03 -19.64
C VAL A 649 -14.43 -8.01 -20.08
N VAL A 650 -14.01 -9.10 -20.70
CA VAL A 650 -14.87 -10.25 -21.09
C VAL A 650 -14.56 -11.42 -20.17
N PHE A 651 -15.59 -12.07 -19.66
CA PHE A 651 -15.46 -13.23 -18.79
C PHE A 651 -15.99 -14.49 -19.45
N GLU A 652 -15.28 -15.59 -19.26
CA GLU A 652 -15.79 -16.92 -19.45
C GLU A 652 -15.86 -17.59 -18.08
N ASP A 653 -17.07 -17.79 -17.59
CA ASP A 653 -17.36 -18.08 -16.18
C ASP A 653 -16.77 -17.00 -15.23
N ALA A 654 -15.90 -17.36 -14.31
CA ALA A 654 -15.24 -16.41 -13.42
C ALA A 654 -13.83 -15.99 -13.92
N ARG A 655 -13.43 -16.42 -15.11
CA ARG A 655 -12.10 -16.13 -15.66
C ARG A 655 -12.18 -14.98 -16.65
N ALA A 656 -11.37 -13.95 -16.41
CA ALA A 656 -11.21 -12.89 -17.40
C ALA A 656 -10.39 -13.39 -18.59
N GLY A 657 -10.94 -13.23 -19.76
CA GLY A 657 -10.28 -13.43 -21.03
C GLY A 657 -9.76 -12.10 -21.58
N GLU A 658 -10.43 -11.57 -22.60
CA GLU A 658 -10.10 -10.30 -23.23
C GLU A 658 -10.39 -9.12 -22.30
N ARG A 659 -9.46 -8.16 -22.25
CA ARG A 659 -9.57 -6.95 -21.42
C ARG A 659 -8.64 -5.87 -21.91
N GLY A 660 -8.95 -4.62 -21.60
CA GLY A 660 -8.11 -3.49 -21.97
C GLY A 660 -8.69 -2.13 -21.61
N VAL A 661 -7.98 -1.12 -22.05
CA VAL A 661 -8.39 0.28 -21.98
C VAL A 661 -8.69 0.76 -23.37
N TRP A 662 -9.76 1.57 -23.52
CA TRP A 662 -10.11 2.16 -24.82
C TRP A 662 -8.92 2.95 -25.40
N PRO A 663 -8.83 3.08 -26.74
CA PRO A 663 -7.79 3.87 -27.37
C PRO A 663 -7.72 5.29 -26.82
N ALA A 664 -6.51 5.72 -26.48
CA ALA A 664 -6.24 7.07 -25.99
C ALA A 664 -5.50 7.88 -27.05
N GLN A 665 -5.74 9.20 -27.07
CA GLN A 665 -5.04 10.13 -27.97
C GLN A 665 -4.09 11.01 -27.14
N PRO A 666 -2.80 11.07 -27.47
CA PRO A 666 -1.86 11.97 -26.81
C PRO A 666 -2.23 13.44 -27.15
N GLN A 667 -1.89 14.36 -26.23
CA GLN A 667 -1.96 15.78 -26.57
C GLN A 667 -0.92 16.11 -27.66
N ARG A 668 -1.42 16.28 -28.87
CA ARG A 668 -0.60 16.52 -30.06
C ARG A 668 -1.15 17.68 -30.87
N ILE A 669 -0.26 18.55 -31.36
CA ILE A 669 -0.58 19.58 -32.38
C ILE A 669 0.25 19.27 -33.62
N THR A 670 -0.42 19.09 -34.75
CA THR A 670 0.22 19.06 -36.09
C THR A 670 0.64 20.48 -36.44
N VAL A 671 1.85 20.62 -36.98
CA VAL A 671 2.44 21.90 -37.33
C VAL A 671 2.67 21.92 -38.83
N ASP A 672 1.96 22.83 -39.54
CA ASP A 672 2.02 22.97 -40.98
C ASP A 672 3.14 23.92 -41.45
#